data_57c464c2d834bb77bd443c9fccf09ef6
#
_entry.id   57c464c2d834bb77bd443c9fccf09ef6
#
_cell.length_a   1.000
_cell.length_b   1.000
_cell.length_c   1.000
_cell.angle_alpha   90.00
_cell.angle_beta   90.00
_cell.angle_gamma   90.00
#
_symmetry.space_group_name_H-M   'P 1'
#
loop_
_entity.id
_entity.type
_entity.pdbx_description
1 polymer ?
#
loop_
_entity_poly.entity_id
_entity_poly.type
_entity_poly.pdbx_seq_one_letter_code
_entity_poly.pdbx_strand_id
1 'polypeptide(L)'
;MTDADRTEYEHEDEKQRPHEGPQGSGREREGDIRPQPRPERSPRTLAVPDLSLVVLIGATGSGKSTFAARHFRPTEVLSSDFCRGLVSDDENDQSASGDAFEVLHFIAGKRLAAGRLTVVDATNVQPEARAQLVRLAREHDVLPVAIVLDVPEHVCAARNAARADRAGLPRRVIQRHQRELRRSLRHLEREGFRKVHILRGQEEVEAAEIVTERRFNDLRHLSGPFDIIGDIHGCRSELESLLGRLGYALERDALGRPVDAVHPEGRTAVFVGDLVDRGPDSPGVLRLVMGMVGAGHALCVPGNHENKLGRYLKGRKVQHTHGLAETVEQLEKEDDSFRAEVAEFIQGLVSHYVLDGGGLVVCHAGLPEKYHGRTSGRVRSFALYGDTTGETDEFGLPVRYPWAEDYRGRAAVVYGHTPTPRATWLNNTICLDTGCVFGGTMTALRWPERELVDVPAEKVWYEPKKPLATEAPGGADGRPLDLNDVAGRRIVETRHMGRLAVKEENAAAALEVMSRFAIDPRLLPYLPPTMAPCATSTEEARGGAADEGFLEHPAEAFAAYRADGVREVVCEEKHMGSRAVVLVCRDEAAARERFGVPEGISGALYTRTGRPFFDSPEPAERILQRVRECAERAGLWAELETDWLLLDAELMPWSLKATGLLRKQYAAVGAASAGVFPGALGALEAAAARGVDVSALLGRQRDRASDAAAFTEAYRRYCWRVGAERPAGAGTAEPRIDELAGIRLAPFQILAVQGRSLAGLPHTEQLAMIDRLVEAEAELEAEAAAGAQGPAGGGRTALLAPTRRLVVDTTDEASVAAGIAWWLDLTADGGEGMVVKPLEALVRGADGRLIQPGIKCRGREYLRIIYGPEYTRPENLRRLRVRHLGHKRSLALREYALGLEALDRLADGEPLWRVHEAVFAVLALESEPVDPRL
;
A
#
# COMPACT_ATOMS: atom_id res chain seq x y z
N MET A 1 5.83 -22.79 -25.22
CA MET A 1 5.29 -23.59 -26.32
C MET A 1 3.79 -23.32 -26.31
N THR A 2 3.21 -22.62 -27.21
CA THR A 2 3.33 -22.47 -28.65
C THR A 2 2.97 -21.03 -29.04
N ASP A 3 3.71 -20.48 -30.01
CA ASP A 3 3.38 -19.28 -30.78
C ASP A 3 2.05 -19.43 -31.51
N ALA A 4 1.22 -18.42 -31.44
CA ALA A 4 0.32 -17.97 -32.52
C ALA A 4 -0.53 -16.79 -32.03
N ASP A 5 -0.17 -15.60 -32.42
CA ASP A 5 -1.02 -14.54 -32.97
C ASP A 5 -0.29 -13.18 -32.92
N ARG A 6 0.66 -13.07 -33.83
CA ARG A 6 1.13 -11.78 -34.33
C ARG A 6 0.38 -11.51 -35.62
N THR A 7 -0.65 -10.69 -35.62
CA THR A 7 -1.23 -10.10 -36.82
C THR A 7 -0.46 -8.83 -37.16
N GLU A 8 0.25 -8.93 -38.28
CA GLU A 8 0.94 -7.86 -38.98
C GLU A 8 -0.06 -6.81 -39.48
N TYR A 9 0.31 -5.55 -39.34
CA TYR A 9 -0.36 -4.43 -40.02
C TYR A 9 0.41 -4.16 -41.31
N GLU A 10 -0.12 -4.65 -42.42
CA GLU A 10 0.31 -4.22 -43.78
C GLU A 10 -0.45 -2.94 -44.15
N HIS A 11 0.33 -1.96 -44.62
CA HIS A 11 -0.15 -0.77 -45.31
C HIS A 11 -0.25 -1.07 -46.82
N GLU A 12 -1.39 -0.88 -47.39
CA GLU A 12 -1.50 -0.70 -48.84
C GLU A 12 -1.71 0.79 -49.19
N ASP A 13 -0.75 1.27 -49.99
CA ASP A 13 -0.80 2.52 -50.73
C ASP A 13 -1.73 2.38 -51.96
N GLU A 14 -2.62 3.31 -52.19
CA GLU A 14 -3.16 3.49 -53.52
C GLU A 14 -2.99 4.93 -54.02
N LYS A 15 -2.32 4.97 -55.16
CA LYS A 15 -2.00 6.15 -55.98
C LYS A 15 -3.23 6.64 -56.74
N GLN A 16 -3.37 7.93 -56.90
CA GLN A 16 -3.83 8.50 -58.18
C GLN A 16 -3.34 9.93 -58.41
N ARG A 17 -2.64 10.13 -59.50
CA ARG A 17 -2.39 11.42 -60.16
C ARG A 17 -3.40 11.57 -61.29
N PRO A 18 -3.69 12.82 -61.76
CA PRO A 18 -3.37 13.10 -63.17
C PRO A 18 -2.57 14.43 -63.38
N HIS A 19 -1.88 14.37 -64.50
CA HIS A 19 -1.16 15.42 -65.19
C HIS A 19 -2.08 16.49 -65.78
N GLU A 20 -1.53 17.71 -65.96
CA GLU A 20 -1.41 18.37 -67.23
C GLU A 20 -0.73 19.76 -67.06
N GLY A 21 0.29 20.05 -67.88
CA GLY A 21 0.79 21.39 -68.11
C GLY A 21 0.19 22.00 -69.40
N PRO A 22 0.38 23.22 -69.70
CA PRO A 22 1.35 23.52 -70.77
C PRO A 22 2.16 24.83 -70.62
N GLN A 23 3.24 24.85 -71.39
CA GLN A 23 4.14 25.82 -71.92
C GLN A 23 3.66 27.26 -72.20
N GLY A 24 4.60 28.22 -72.06
CA GLY A 24 4.45 29.54 -72.70
C GLY A 24 5.60 30.51 -72.36
N SER A 25 6.51 30.59 -73.27
CA SER A 25 7.62 31.51 -73.61
C SER A 25 7.44 33.01 -73.24
N GLY A 26 8.56 33.71 -72.98
CA GLY A 26 8.65 35.15 -73.10
C GLY A 26 9.87 35.82 -72.42
N ARG A 27 10.83 36.22 -73.18
CA ARG A 27 12.07 36.92 -72.86
C ARG A 27 11.88 38.40 -72.45
N GLU A 28 12.87 38.92 -71.70
CA GLU A 28 13.42 40.30 -71.62
C GLU A 28 12.81 41.20 -70.57
N ARG A 29 13.53 41.78 -69.61
CA ARG A 29 14.57 42.81 -69.69
C ARG A 29 15.14 43.13 -68.28
N GLU A 30 16.42 43.48 -68.25
CA GLU A 30 17.13 44.02 -67.12
C GLU A 30 16.48 45.29 -66.61
N GLY A 31 16.29 45.41 -65.31
CA GLY A 31 15.86 46.60 -64.60
C GLY A 31 16.33 46.54 -63.12
N ASP A 32 17.13 47.53 -62.79
CA ASP A 32 17.73 47.87 -61.49
C ASP A 32 16.86 47.52 -60.29
N ILE A 33 17.24 46.44 -59.50
CA ILE A 33 16.50 46.02 -58.35
C ILE A 33 17.18 46.55 -57.09
N ARG A 34 16.63 47.66 -56.52
CA ARG A 34 16.84 47.99 -55.13
C ARG A 34 16.33 46.80 -54.29
N PRO A 35 17.06 46.34 -53.22
CA PRO A 35 16.59 45.26 -52.41
C PRO A 35 15.32 45.71 -51.67
N GLN A 36 14.19 45.10 -52.05
CA GLN A 36 12.97 45.23 -51.22
C GLN A 36 13.19 44.58 -49.87
N PRO A 37 12.66 45.17 -48.78
CA PRO A 37 12.66 44.51 -47.46
C PRO A 37 11.95 43.15 -47.62
N ARG A 38 12.65 42.08 -47.19
CA ARG A 38 12.08 40.73 -47.18
C ARG A 38 10.80 40.79 -46.32
N PRO A 39 9.68 40.19 -46.78
CA PRO A 39 8.46 40.13 -45.95
C PRO A 39 8.82 39.43 -44.64
N GLU A 40 8.45 40.05 -43.53
CA GLU A 40 8.50 39.40 -42.19
C GLU A 40 7.68 38.08 -42.31
N ARG A 41 8.38 36.95 -42.33
CA ARG A 41 7.73 35.65 -42.27
C ARG A 41 7.10 35.51 -40.91
N SER A 42 5.81 35.17 -40.89
CA SER A 42 5.11 34.82 -39.65
C SER A 42 5.90 33.80 -38.85
N PRO A 43 6.01 33.97 -37.55
CA PRO A 43 6.77 33.04 -36.68
C PRO A 43 6.29 31.61 -36.90
N ARG A 44 7.23 30.65 -37.01
CA ARG A 44 6.91 29.24 -37.19
C ARG A 44 6.62 28.62 -35.83
N THR A 45 5.35 28.44 -35.55
CA THR A 45 4.87 27.86 -34.30
C THR A 45 5.12 26.36 -34.27
N LEU A 46 5.77 25.85 -33.22
CA LEU A 46 5.98 24.42 -32.94
C LEU A 46 5.10 24.01 -31.78
N ALA A 47 4.14 23.17 -32.07
CA ALA A 47 3.21 22.64 -31.05
C ALA A 47 3.87 21.47 -30.29
N VAL A 48 4.07 21.61 -28.99
CA VAL A 48 4.67 20.60 -28.10
C VAL A 48 3.69 20.28 -26.99
N PRO A 49 3.26 19.00 -26.82
CA PRO A 49 2.40 18.62 -25.71
C PRO A 49 3.06 18.88 -24.34
N ASP A 50 2.26 19.33 -23.39
CA ASP A 50 2.69 19.67 -22.01
C ASP A 50 3.33 18.48 -21.24
N LEU A 51 3.02 17.25 -21.67
CA LEU A 51 3.71 16.03 -21.23
C LEU A 51 4.27 15.31 -22.46
N SER A 52 5.55 15.54 -22.72
CA SER A 52 6.26 14.89 -23.82
C SER A 52 7.74 14.72 -23.51
N LEU A 53 8.39 13.80 -24.21
CA LEU A 53 9.84 13.71 -24.31
C LEU A 53 10.27 14.39 -25.61
N VAL A 54 10.81 15.61 -25.49
CA VAL A 54 11.34 16.37 -26.63
C VAL A 54 12.78 15.96 -26.87
N VAL A 55 13.07 15.49 -28.07
CA VAL A 55 14.41 15.09 -28.49
C VAL A 55 14.92 16.12 -29.50
N LEU A 56 15.94 16.90 -29.09
CA LEU A 56 16.65 17.78 -30.01
C LEU A 56 17.59 16.97 -30.89
N ILE A 57 17.51 17.17 -32.19
CA ILE A 57 18.32 16.42 -33.18
C ILE A 57 19.06 17.41 -34.04
N GLY A 58 20.40 17.27 -34.20
CA GLY A 58 21.15 18.12 -35.06
C GLY A 58 22.66 17.94 -34.89
N ALA A 59 23.46 18.37 -35.89
CA ALA A 59 24.90 18.29 -35.86
C ALA A 59 25.48 19.13 -34.71
N THR A 60 26.70 18.82 -34.29
CA THR A 60 27.45 19.69 -33.37
C THR A 60 27.62 21.10 -33.99
N GLY A 61 27.32 22.14 -33.22
CA GLY A 61 27.32 23.54 -33.68
C GLY A 61 26.00 23.99 -34.34
N SER A 62 24.93 23.13 -34.44
CA SER A 62 23.63 23.53 -34.99
C SER A 62 22.84 24.49 -34.08
N GLY A 63 23.25 24.68 -32.81
CA GLY A 63 22.62 25.60 -31.88
C GLY A 63 21.57 24.97 -30.96
N LYS A 64 21.56 23.64 -30.78
CA LYS A 64 20.59 22.91 -29.92
C LYS A 64 20.52 23.46 -28.51
N SER A 65 21.66 23.61 -27.84
CA SER A 65 21.72 24.08 -26.44
C SER A 65 21.23 25.52 -26.30
N THR A 66 21.53 26.38 -27.28
CA THR A 66 21.01 27.76 -27.35
C THR A 66 19.50 27.76 -27.57
N PHE A 67 18.99 26.87 -28.44
CA PHE A 67 17.56 26.69 -28.72
C PHE A 67 16.84 26.16 -27.45
N ALA A 68 17.41 25.15 -26.79
CA ALA A 68 16.87 24.62 -25.54
C ALA A 68 16.81 25.71 -24.45
N ALA A 69 17.90 26.46 -24.23
CA ALA A 69 17.91 27.50 -23.20
C ALA A 69 16.95 28.65 -23.47
N ARG A 70 16.66 28.93 -24.76
CA ARG A 70 15.70 29.99 -25.17
C ARG A 70 14.25 29.60 -24.93
N HIS A 71 13.86 28.32 -25.13
CA HIS A 71 12.49 27.89 -25.26
C HIS A 71 12.00 27.02 -24.08
N PHE A 72 12.90 26.45 -23.28
CA PHE A 72 12.56 25.56 -22.18
C PHE A 72 13.20 26.02 -20.88
N ARG A 73 12.62 25.62 -19.76
CA ARG A 73 13.19 25.91 -18.45
C ARG A 73 14.49 25.11 -18.24
N PRO A 74 15.49 25.64 -17.53
CA PRO A 74 16.73 24.90 -17.28
C PRO A 74 16.50 23.53 -16.65
N THR A 75 15.47 23.38 -15.79
CA THR A 75 15.12 22.12 -15.16
C THR A 75 14.46 21.11 -16.09
N GLU A 76 14.00 21.51 -17.27
CA GLU A 76 13.38 20.65 -18.28
C GLU A 76 14.41 20.05 -19.23
N VAL A 77 15.59 20.67 -19.34
CA VAL A 77 16.64 20.32 -20.30
C VAL A 77 17.69 19.41 -19.67
N LEU A 78 17.88 18.25 -20.26
CA LEU A 78 18.92 17.30 -19.91
C LEU A 78 19.97 17.28 -21.04
N SER A 79 21.15 17.86 -20.76
CA SER A 79 22.27 17.93 -21.68
C SER A 79 23.19 16.72 -21.52
N SER A 80 23.55 16.06 -22.63
CA SER A 80 24.52 14.98 -22.61
C SER A 80 25.91 15.44 -22.23
N ASP A 81 26.27 16.67 -22.60
CA ASP A 81 27.58 17.28 -22.28
C ASP A 81 27.63 17.56 -20.77
N PHE A 82 26.60 18.17 -20.19
CA PHE A 82 26.49 18.39 -18.75
C PHE A 82 26.54 17.08 -17.95
N CYS A 83 25.78 16.04 -18.37
CA CYS A 83 25.86 14.74 -17.70
C CYS A 83 27.26 14.13 -17.78
N ARG A 84 27.98 14.36 -18.88
CA ARG A 84 29.37 13.90 -19.04
C ARG A 84 30.28 14.59 -18.04
N GLY A 85 30.15 15.92 -17.89
CA GLY A 85 30.86 16.67 -16.87
C GLY A 85 30.59 16.17 -15.45
N LEU A 86 29.35 15.75 -15.15
CA LEU A 86 28.99 15.20 -13.84
C LEU A 86 29.68 13.85 -13.51
N VAL A 87 30.02 13.05 -14.54
CA VAL A 87 30.59 11.71 -14.33
C VAL A 87 32.09 11.64 -14.54
N SER A 88 32.71 12.66 -15.20
CA SER A 88 34.15 12.66 -15.53
C SER A 88 34.86 13.98 -15.23
N ASP A 89 34.19 14.98 -14.64
CA ASP A 89 34.68 16.34 -14.43
C ASP A 89 35.12 17.07 -15.75
N ASP A 90 34.81 16.50 -16.93
CA ASP A 90 35.08 17.07 -18.25
C ASP A 90 33.92 16.80 -19.24
N GLU A 91 33.21 17.85 -19.66
CA GLU A 91 32.12 17.79 -20.63
C GLU A 91 32.56 17.24 -22.01
N ASN A 92 33.86 17.26 -22.33
CA ASN A 92 34.42 16.81 -23.60
C ASN A 92 34.98 15.38 -23.57
N ASP A 93 35.06 14.75 -22.41
CA ASP A 93 35.51 13.36 -22.27
C ASP A 93 34.56 12.36 -22.95
N GLN A 94 34.90 12.00 -24.21
CA GLN A 94 34.07 11.04 -24.96
C GLN A 94 34.10 9.62 -24.42
N SER A 95 35.09 9.28 -23.57
CA SER A 95 35.16 7.93 -22.98
C SER A 95 34.04 7.70 -21.95
N ALA A 96 33.61 8.77 -21.26
CA ALA A 96 32.52 8.75 -20.28
C ALA A 96 31.09 8.88 -20.90
N SER A 97 30.97 8.82 -22.24
CA SER A 97 29.68 9.02 -22.91
C SER A 97 28.64 7.95 -22.54
N GLY A 98 29.05 6.69 -22.31
CA GLY A 98 28.15 5.63 -21.87
C GLY A 98 27.46 5.98 -20.55
N ASP A 99 28.24 6.25 -19.54
CA ASP A 99 27.77 6.58 -18.18
C ASP A 99 26.96 7.88 -18.16
N ALA A 100 27.36 8.87 -18.97
CA ALA A 100 26.62 10.12 -19.13
C ALA A 100 25.20 9.89 -19.68
N PHE A 101 25.04 9.00 -20.67
CA PHE A 101 23.72 8.64 -21.19
C PHE A 101 22.90 7.81 -20.21
N GLU A 102 23.51 6.94 -19.42
CA GLU A 102 22.80 6.22 -18.34
C GLU A 102 22.22 7.20 -17.32
N VAL A 103 23.01 8.16 -16.84
CA VAL A 103 22.56 9.22 -15.94
C VAL A 103 21.44 10.05 -16.59
N LEU A 104 21.60 10.45 -17.85
CA LEU A 104 20.59 11.20 -18.59
C LEU A 104 19.27 10.42 -18.70
N HIS A 105 19.31 9.15 -19.08
CA HIS A 105 18.13 8.30 -19.18
C HIS A 105 17.48 8.08 -17.82
N PHE A 106 18.25 7.89 -16.75
CA PHE A 106 17.74 7.77 -15.40
C PHE A 106 16.97 9.01 -14.96
N ILE A 107 17.55 10.20 -15.12
CA ILE A 107 16.89 11.47 -14.76
C ILE A 107 15.65 11.68 -15.65
N ALA A 108 15.75 11.43 -16.96
CA ALA A 108 14.61 11.53 -17.88
C ALA A 108 13.47 10.61 -17.45
N GLY A 109 13.74 9.35 -17.11
CA GLY A 109 12.74 8.39 -16.62
C GLY A 109 12.05 8.88 -15.35
N LYS A 110 12.80 9.41 -14.37
CA LYS A 110 12.20 9.98 -13.15
C LYS A 110 11.30 11.18 -13.42
N ARG A 111 11.70 12.06 -14.36
CA ARG A 111 10.88 13.22 -14.73
C ARG A 111 9.61 12.81 -15.47
N LEU A 112 9.72 11.88 -16.43
CA LEU A 112 8.58 11.36 -17.17
C LEU A 112 7.62 10.60 -16.25
N ALA A 113 8.12 9.80 -15.32
CA ALA A 113 7.31 9.15 -14.28
C ALA A 113 6.52 10.17 -13.45
N ALA A 114 7.16 11.30 -13.10
CA ALA A 114 6.52 12.41 -12.37
C ALA A 114 5.61 13.30 -13.24
N GLY A 115 5.34 12.93 -14.50
CA GLY A 115 4.47 13.70 -15.41
C GLY A 115 5.06 15.05 -15.85
N ARG A 116 6.38 15.17 -15.98
CA ARG A 116 7.07 16.42 -16.32
C ARG A 116 7.61 16.42 -17.75
N LEU A 117 7.39 17.53 -18.47
CA LEU A 117 8.02 17.79 -19.76
C LEU A 117 9.55 17.61 -19.62
N THR A 118 10.15 16.88 -20.55
CA THR A 118 11.58 16.58 -20.53
C THR A 118 12.18 16.78 -21.93
N VAL A 119 13.27 17.52 -22.00
CA VAL A 119 13.98 17.85 -23.24
C VAL A 119 15.37 17.24 -23.19
N VAL A 120 15.73 16.47 -24.21
CA VAL A 120 17.06 15.87 -24.33
C VAL A 120 17.90 16.68 -25.32
N ASP A 121 18.92 17.36 -24.81
CA ASP A 121 19.91 18.09 -25.58
C ASP A 121 21.17 17.24 -25.81
N ALA A 122 21.15 16.54 -26.92
CA ALA A 122 22.27 15.77 -27.45
C ALA A 122 22.26 15.82 -28.98
N THR A 123 23.31 15.33 -29.66
CA THR A 123 23.34 15.33 -31.13
C THR A 123 22.20 14.47 -31.72
N ASN A 124 21.92 13.33 -31.16
CA ASN A 124 20.83 12.39 -31.51
C ASN A 124 20.71 12.11 -33.00
N VAL A 125 21.80 12.19 -33.77
CA VAL A 125 21.78 11.97 -35.23
C VAL A 125 21.72 10.48 -35.61
N GLN A 126 22.08 9.59 -34.66
CA GLN A 126 22.08 8.14 -34.90
C GLN A 126 20.72 7.54 -34.50
N PRO A 127 20.15 6.64 -35.32
CA PRO A 127 18.87 5.97 -35.04
C PRO A 127 18.89 5.18 -33.73
N GLU A 128 20.00 4.56 -33.36
CA GLU A 128 20.15 3.72 -32.18
C GLU A 128 19.98 4.56 -30.89
N ALA A 129 20.57 5.75 -30.85
CA ALA A 129 20.42 6.68 -29.71
C ALA A 129 18.96 7.15 -29.56
N ARG A 130 18.30 7.48 -30.68
CA ARG A 130 16.89 7.88 -30.67
C ARG A 130 15.95 6.73 -30.28
N ALA A 131 16.27 5.51 -30.71
CA ALA A 131 15.46 4.33 -30.35
C ALA A 131 15.40 4.10 -28.84
N GLN A 132 16.47 4.38 -28.11
CA GLN A 132 16.49 4.29 -26.64
C GLN A 132 15.55 5.34 -26.03
N LEU A 133 15.58 6.58 -26.51
CA LEU A 133 14.72 7.66 -26.03
C LEU A 133 13.23 7.42 -26.36
N VAL A 134 12.94 6.90 -27.57
CA VAL A 134 11.58 6.52 -27.95
C VAL A 134 11.07 5.36 -27.07
N ARG A 135 11.92 4.38 -26.75
CA ARG A 135 11.59 3.30 -25.82
C ARG A 135 11.27 3.85 -24.45
N LEU A 136 12.13 4.72 -23.89
CA LEU A 136 11.92 5.36 -22.61
C LEU A 136 10.59 6.15 -22.57
N ALA A 137 10.26 6.90 -23.63
CA ALA A 137 8.99 7.59 -23.72
C ALA A 137 7.79 6.62 -23.68
N ARG A 138 7.89 5.49 -24.40
CA ARG A 138 6.84 4.44 -24.41
C ARG A 138 6.68 3.73 -23.07
N GLU A 139 7.79 3.46 -22.36
CA GLU A 139 7.77 2.87 -21.02
C GLU A 139 6.99 3.73 -20.03
N HIS A 140 7.03 5.04 -20.22
CA HIS A 140 6.32 6.00 -19.39
C HIS A 140 4.99 6.51 -20.00
N ASP A 141 4.50 5.92 -21.08
CA ASP A 141 3.25 6.34 -21.78
C ASP A 141 3.22 7.82 -22.16
N VAL A 142 4.36 8.35 -22.61
CA VAL A 142 4.57 9.75 -22.98
C VAL A 142 4.88 9.85 -24.47
N LEU A 143 4.43 10.96 -25.09
CA LEU A 143 4.65 11.18 -26.51
C LEU A 143 6.08 11.64 -26.80
N PRO A 144 6.87 10.95 -27.63
CA PRO A 144 8.15 11.44 -28.11
C PRO A 144 7.95 12.45 -29.23
N VAL A 145 8.59 13.61 -29.09
CA VAL A 145 8.58 14.73 -30.07
C VAL A 145 10.00 14.98 -30.56
N ALA A 146 10.21 15.02 -31.86
CA ALA A 146 11.50 15.37 -32.44
C ALA A 146 11.51 16.83 -32.89
N ILE A 147 12.52 17.61 -32.49
CA ILE A 147 12.80 18.94 -33.03
C ILE A 147 14.18 18.87 -33.68
N VAL A 148 14.18 18.95 -35.00
CA VAL A 148 15.40 18.82 -35.83
C VAL A 148 15.90 20.17 -36.24
N LEU A 149 17.18 20.46 -35.93
CA LEU A 149 17.87 21.63 -36.35
C LEU A 149 18.79 21.29 -37.55
N ASP A 150 18.28 21.39 -38.78
CA ASP A 150 19.00 21.13 -40.03
C ASP A 150 19.71 22.41 -40.50
N VAL A 151 20.77 22.76 -39.78
CA VAL A 151 21.60 23.97 -40.06
C VAL A 151 22.76 23.62 -40.98
N PRO A 152 23.09 24.42 -41.99
CA PRO A 152 24.15 24.14 -42.94
C PRO A 152 25.52 23.89 -42.29
N GLU A 153 26.34 22.99 -42.92
CA GLU A 153 27.67 22.59 -42.41
C GLU A 153 28.57 23.77 -42.10
N HIS A 154 28.64 24.74 -43.04
CA HIS A 154 29.54 25.90 -42.87
C HIS A 154 29.18 26.74 -41.65
N VAL A 155 27.91 26.91 -41.33
CA VAL A 155 27.45 27.61 -40.13
C VAL A 155 27.80 26.81 -38.86
N CYS A 156 27.59 25.50 -38.84
CA CYS A 156 27.99 24.65 -37.75
C CYS A 156 29.48 24.65 -37.49
N ALA A 157 30.30 24.63 -38.58
CA ALA A 157 31.74 24.67 -38.48
C ALA A 157 32.26 26.03 -37.94
N ALA A 158 31.67 27.14 -38.42
CA ALA A 158 32.05 28.48 -37.96
C ALA A 158 31.72 28.64 -36.45
N ARG A 159 30.57 28.20 -35.99
CA ARG A 159 30.15 28.23 -34.57
C ARG A 159 31.03 27.36 -33.67
N ASN A 160 31.45 26.16 -34.14
CA ASN A 160 32.37 25.32 -33.38
C ASN A 160 33.77 25.94 -33.31
N ALA A 161 34.27 26.55 -34.39
CA ALA A 161 35.58 27.24 -34.40
C ALA A 161 35.64 28.45 -33.46
N ALA A 162 34.52 29.12 -33.23
CA ALA A 162 34.41 30.27 -32.33
C ALA A 162 34.31 29.87 -30.84
N ARG A 163 34.12 28.59 -30.53
CA ARG A 163 34.06 28.07 -29.15
C ARG A 163 35.43 27.60 -28.70
N ALA A 164 35.92 28.15 -27.58
CA ALA A 164 37.23 27.79 -27.04
C ALA A 164 37.38 26.31 -26.69
N ASP A 165 36.28 25.70 -26.17
CA ASP A 165 36.23 24.30 -25.76
C ASP A 165 36.15 23.31 -26.92
N ARG A 166 35.83 23.76 -28.16
CA ARG A 166 35.61 22.92 -29.34
C ARG A 166 36.30 23.36 -30.60
N ALA A 167 37.22 24.34 -30.49
CA ALA A 167 37.96 24.87 -31.62
C ALA A 167 38.77 23.81 -32.38
N GLY A 168 39.20 22.74 -31.73
CA GLY A 168 39.92 21.61 -32.31
C GLY A 168 39.07 20.51 -32.93
N LEU A 169 37.72 20.62 -32.96
CA LEU A 169 36.87 19.57 -33.49
C LEU A 169 37.03 19.38 -35.01
N PRO A 170 37.45 18.20 -35.50
CA PRO A 170 37.67 17.98 -36.94
C PRO A 170 36.39 18.18 -37.75
N ARG A 171 36.45 18.95 -38.86
CA ARG A 171 35.30 19.21 -39.74
C ARG A 171 34.62 17.93 -40.25
N ARG A 172 35.36 16.83 -40.39
CA ARG A 172 34.84 15.51 -40.78
C ARG A 172 33.78 14.98 -39.83
N VAL A 173 33.81 15.36 -38.55
CA VAL A 173 32.78 14.96 -37.57
C VAL A 173 31.45 15.63 -37.87
N ILE A 174 31.46 16.94 -38.16
CA ILE A 174 30.28 17.70 -38.53
C ILE A 174 29.67 17.14 -39.83
N GLN A 175 30.51 16.83 -40.79
CA GLN A 175 30.10 16.24 -42.07
C GLN A 175 29.44 14.85 -41.88
N ARG A 176 30.01 14.05 -40.99
CA ARG A 176 29.39 12.75 -40.64
C ARG A 176 28.02 12.97 -40.03
N HIS A 177 27.87 13.82 -39.05
CA HIS A 177 26.60 14.15 -38.40
C HIS A 177 25.55 14.65 -39.39
N GLN A 178 25.97 15.53 -40.35
CA GLN A 178 25.03 16.00 -41.40
C GLN A 178 24.57 14.91 -42.33
N ARG A 179 25.45 13.98 -42.71
CA ARG A 179 25.06 12.83 -43.53
C ARG A 179 24.12 11.89 -42.85
N GLU A 180 24.39 11.56 -41.59
CA GLU A 180 23.53 10.71 -40.75
C GLU A 180 22.16 11.36 -40.54
N LEU A 181 22.13 12.65 -40.24
CA LEU A 181 20.89 13.43 -40.07
C LEU A 181 20.04 13.36 -41.34
N ARG A 182 20.60 13.72 -42.50
CA ARG A 182 19.85 13.73 -43.79
C ARG A 182 19.31 12.37 -44.19
N ARG A 183 20.02 11.28 -43.86
CA ARG A 183 19.55 9.91 -44.12
C ARG A 183 18.32 9.55 -43.27
N SER A 184 18.23 10.02 -42.02
CA SER A 184 17.20 9.67 -41.09
C SER A 184 15.97 10.58 -41.10
N LEU A 185 16.02 11.80 -41.67
CA LEU A 185 14.91 12.76 -41.69
C LEU A 185 13.57 12.19 -42.19
N ARG A 186 13.61 11.29 -43.16
CA ARG A 186 12.40 10.67 -43.75
C ARG A 186 11.81 9.53 -42.91
N HIS A 187 12.50 9.10 -41.90
CA HIS A 187 12.17 7.89 -41.13
C HIS A 187 11.81 8.17 -39.66
N LEU A 188 11.93 9.41 -39.18
CA LEU A 188 11.69 9.78 -37.78
C LEU A 188 10.30 9.36 -37.27
N GLU A 189 9.26 9.53 -38.07
CA GLU A 189 7.91 9.07 -37.71
C GLU A 189 7.83 7.54 -37.59
N ARG A 190 8.51 6.81 -38.50
CA ARG A 190 8.61 5.34 -38.48
C ARG A 190 9.45 4.86 -37.29
N GLU A 191 10.42 5.64 -36.82
CA GLU A 191 11.18 5.38 -35.60
C GLU A 191 10.29 5.48 -34.34
N GLY A 192 9.12 6.11 -34.47
CA GLY A 192 8.11 6.20 -33.41
C GLY A 192 7.88 7.58 -32.84
N PHE A 193 8.48 8.63 -33.40
CA PHE A 193 8.17 10.00 -33.02
C PHE A 193 6.74 10.34 -33.48
N ARG A 194 5.94 10.91 -32.59
CA ARG A 194 4.55 11.27 -32.87
C ARG A 194 4.38 12.64 -33.49
N LYS A 195 5.31 13.57 -33.19
CA LYS A 195 5.43 14.89 -33.83
C LYS A 195 6.88 15.08 -34.24
N VAL A 196 7.08 15.57 -35.45
CA VAL A 196 8.40 15.84 -36.02
C VAL A 196 8.42 17.27 -36.57
N HIS A 197 9.19 18.13 -35.96
CA HIS A 197 9.42 19.52 -36.40
C HIS A 197 10.80 19.64 -37.00
N ILE A 198 10.91 20.00 -38.27
CA ILE A 198 12.17 20.18 -38.96
C ILE A 198 12.36 21.67 -39.23
N LEU A 199 13.41 22.29 -38.64
CA LEU A 199 13.83 23.68 -38.83
C LEU A 199 15.03 23.72 -39.77
N ARG A 200 14.86 24.31 -40.94
CA ARG A 200 15.89 24.37 -41.98
C ARG A 200 16.58 25.72 -41.99
N GLY A 201 17.90 25.67 -41.81
CA GLY A 201 18.72 26.87 -41.78
C GLY A 201 18.65 27.64 -40.45
N GLN A 202 19.42 28.73 -40.40
CA GLN A 202 19.52 29.55 -39.19
C GLN A 202 18.25 30.37 -38.95
N GLU A 203 17.68 30.94 -40.04
CA GLU A 203 16.50 31.80 -39.97
C GLU A 203 15.28 31.09 -39.37
N GLU A 204 14.99 29.84 -39.78
CA GLU A 204 13.85 29.06 -39.20
C GLU A 204 14.09 28.72 -37.74
N VAL A 205 15.35 28.45 -37.35
CA VAL A 205 15.70 28.16 -35.94
C VAL A 205 15.53 29.39 -35.06
N GLU A 206 15.86 30.56 -35.57
CA GLU A 206 15.73 31.81 -34.83
C GLU A 206 14.30 32.34 -34.76
N ALA A 207 13.48 32.08 -35.79
CA ALA A 207 12.09 32.52 -35.88
C ALA A 207 11.10 31.50 -35.23
N ALA A 208 11.58 30.35 -34.76
CA ALA A 208 10.74 29.33 -34.17
C ALA A 208 10.20 29.77 -32.79
N GLU A 209 8.91 29.50 -32.55
CA GLU A 209 8.25 29.70 -31.29
C GLU A 209 7.61 28.40 -30.84
N ILE A 210 7.81 28.01 -29.56
CA ILE A 210 7.19 26.82 -28.98
C ILE A 210 5.90 27.23 -28.31
N VAL A 211 4.80 26.55 -28.70
CA VAL A 211 3.51 26.64 -28.03
C VAL A 211 3.22 25.31 -27.34
N THR A 212 3.05 25.38 -26.05
CA THR A 212 2.66 24.20 -25.27
C THR A 212 1.19 23.90 -25.47
N GLU A 213 0.88 22.72 -26.00
CA GLU A 213 -0.48 22.22 -26.14
C GLU A 213 -0.90 21.44 -24.91
N ARG A 214 -2.06 21.77 -24.34
CA ARG A 214 -2.68 20.94 -23.32
C ARG A 214 -3.22 19.65 -23.96
N ARG A 215 -3.15 18.57 -23.22
CA ARG A 215 -3.73 17.30 -23.64
C ARG A 215 -5.25 17.37 -23.62
N PHE A 216 -5.92 16.76 -24.59
CA PHE A 216 -7.38 16.77 -24.69
C PHE A 216 -8.10 16.17 -23.48
N ASN A 217 -7.44 15.30 -22.72
CA ASN A 217 -7.95 14.68 -21.51
C ASN A 217 -7.58 15.43 -20.22
N ASP A 218 -6.80 16.51 -20.28
CA ASP A 218 -6.42 17.33 -19.13
C ASP A 218 -7.36 18.55 -19.01
N LEU A 219 -8.46 18.34 -18.32
CA LEU A 219 -9.48 19.35 -18.03
C LEU A 219 -9.47 19.76 -16.53
N ARG A 220 -8.30 19.76 -15.88
CA ARG A 220 -8.16 20.15 -14.47
C ARG A 220 -8.68 21.54 -14.14
N HIS A 221 -8.81 22.42 -15.13
CA HIS A 221 -9.37 23.75 -14.93
C HIS A 221 -10.90 23.75 -14.75
N LEU A 222 -11.57 22.66 -15.07
CA LEU A 222 -12.98 22.45 -14.79
C LEU A 222 -13.12 21.83 -13.40
N SER A 223 -13.66 22.61 -12.48
CA SER A 223 -13.87 22.18 -11.08
C SER A 223 -15.29 21.72 -10.75
N GLY A 224 -16.16 21.70 -11.75
CA GLY A 224 -17.55 21.29 -11.58
C GLY A 224 -18.46 22.42 -11.13
N PRO A 225 -19.63 22.10 -10.53
CA PRO A 225 -20.06 20.77 -10.09
C PRO A 225 -20.39 19.81 -11.25
N PHE A 226 -20.21 18.51 -11.01
CA PHE A 226 -20.44 17.46 -12.01
C PHE A 226 -21.50 16.46 -11.53
N ASP A 227 -22.26 15.89 -12.50
CA ASP A 227 -23.09 14.70 -12.29
C ASP A 227 -22.56 13.58 -13.20
N ILE A 228 -21.91 12.55 -12.60
CA ILE A 228 -21.23 11.50 -13.33
C ILE A 228 -22.17 10.31 -13.44
N ILE A 229 -22.52 9.91 -14.67
CA ILE A 229 -23.57 8.92 -14.97
C ILE A 229 -22.92 7.62 -15.44
N GLY A 230 -23.35 6.50 -14.82
CA GLY A 230 -22.90 5.15 -15.14
C GLY A 230 -23.35 4.63 -16.51
N ASP A 231 -23.13 3.33 -16.76
CA ASP A 231 -23.40 2.65 -18.01
C ASP A 231 -24.89 2.69 -18.38
N ILE A 232 -25.22 3.07 -19.63
CA ILE A 232 -26.58 3.36 -20.07
C ILE A 232 -27.17 2.23 -20.92
N HIS A 233 -26.36 1.69 -21.83
CA HIS A 233 -26.75 0.57 -22.71
C HIS A 233 -28.12 0.73 -23.39
N GLY A 234 -28.38 1.89 -24.02
CA GLY A 234 -29.62 2.11 -24.76
C GLY A 234 -30.89 2.25 -23.87
N CYS A 235 -30.76 2.32 -22.56
CA CYS A 235 -31.87 2.53 -21.61
C CYS A 235 -32.23 4.03 -21.53
N ARG A 236 -32.84 4.54 -22.62
CA ARG A 236 -33.15 5.97 -22.76
C ARG A 236 -34.16 6.48 -21.74
N SER A 237 -35.22 5.71 -21.46
CA SER A 237 -36.27 6.11 -20.51
C SER A 237 -35.71 6.32 -19.10
N GLU A 238 -34.87 5.42 -18.66
CA GLU A 238 -34.16 5.49 -17.37
C GLU A 238 -33.20 6.67 -17.32
N LEU A 239 -32.48 6.94 -18.45
CA LEU A 239 -31.61 8.12 -18.54
C LEU A 239 -32.39 9.42 -18.45
N GLU A 240 -33.50 9.58 -19.16
CA GLU A 240 -34.36 10.75 -19.05
C GLU A 240 -34.90 10.93 -17.62
N SER A 241 -35.30 9.85 -16.98
CA SER A 241 -35.76 9.81 -15.60
C SER A 241 -34.67 10.24 -14.61
N LEU A 242 -33.45 9.73 -14.80
CA LEU A 242 -32.29 10.07 -13.96
C LEU A 242 -31.90 11.54 -14.12
N LEU A 243 -31.82 12.04 -15.38
CA LEU A 243 -31.54 13.45 -15.66
C LEU A 243 -32.59 14.38 -15.04
N GLY A 244 -33.89 14.01 -15.14
CA GLY A 244 -34.95 14.74 -14.47
C GLY A 244 -34.82 14.75 -12.95
N ARG A 245 -34.42 13.62 -12.35
CA ARG A 245 -34.18 13.50 -10.89
C ARG A 245 -32.98 14.28 -10.42
N LEU A 246 -31.95 14.39 -11.27
CA LEU A 246 -30.76 15.23 -11.05
C LEU A 246 -31.07 16.72 -11.21
N GLY A 247 -32.21 17.12 -11.82
CA GLY A 247 -32.63 18.49 -12.01
C GLY A 247 -32.39 19.08 -13.41
N TYR A 248 -32.00 18.24 -14.38
CA TYR A 248 -31.83 18.69 -15.77
C TYR A 248 -33.18 18.91 -16.46
N ALA A 249 -33.27 19.96 -17.23
CA ALA A 249 -34.39 20.24 -18.14
C ALA A 249 -34.09 19.67 -19.52
N LEU A 250 -34.90 18.73 -19.99
CA LEU A 250 -34.76 18.08 -21.30
C LEU A 250 -35.28 19.00 -22.43
N GLU A 251 -34.47 19.21 -23.42
CA GLU A 251 -34.85 19.85 -24.68
C GLU A 251 -35.19 18.76 -25.72
N ARG A 252 -36.29 19.01 -26.51
CA ARG A 252 -36.79 18.06 -27.49
C ARG A 252 -36.87 18.68 -28.84
N ASP A 253 -36.59 17.92 -29.88
CA ASP A 253 -36.77 18.33 -31.29
C ASP A 253 -38.26 18.40 -31.68
N ALA A 254 -38.54 18.81 -32.92
CA ALA A 254 -39.89 18.91 -33.48
C ALA A 254 -40.67 17.57 -33.50
N LEU A 255 -39.98 16.44 -33.38
CA LEU A 255 -40.54 15.10 -33.30
C LEU A 255 -40.74 14.62 -31.87
N GLY A 256 -40.43 15.46 -30.87
CA GLY A 256 -40.51 15.16 -29.43
C GLY A 256 -39.37 14.30 -28.91
N ARG A 257 -38.30 14.09 -29.70
CA ARG A 257 -37.15 13.30 -29.28
C ARG A 257 -36.20 14.17 -28.42
N PRO A 258 -35.63 13.66 -27.32
CA PRO A 258 -34.70 14.42 -26.53
C PRO A 258 -33.38 14.63 -27.29
N VAL A 259 -32.92 15.88 -27.37
CA VAL A 259 -31.72 16.28 -28.10
C VAL A 259 -30.69 16.99 -27.25
N ASP A 260 -31.09 17.51 -26.07
CA ASP A 260 -30.21 18.15 -25.11
C ASP A 260 -30.80 18.10 -23.69
N ALA A 261 -30.00 18.34 -22.69
CA ALA A 261 -30.44 18.48 -21.31
C ALA A 261 -29.55 19.48 -20.58
N VAL A 262 -30.18 20.48 -19.95
CA VAL A 262 -29.47 21.59 -19.30
C VAL A 262 -29.80 21.63 -17.82
N HIS A 263 -28.80 21.72 -16.98
CA HIS A 263 -29.02 21.93 -15.54
C HIS A 263 -29.11 23.42 -15.23
N PRO A 264 -30.16 23.89 -14.54
CA PRO A 264 -30.40 25.33 -14.30
C PRO A 264 -29.32 26.02 -13.46
N GLU A 265 -28.60 25.22 -12.61
CA GLU A 265 -27.49 25.70 -11.80
C GLU A 265 -26.13 25.51 -12.47
N GLY A 266 -26.09 25.12 -13.76
CA GLY A 266 -24.86 24.98 -14.53
C GLY A 266 -24.03 23.75 -14.18
N ARG A 267 -24.60 22.69 -13.59
CA ARG A 267 -23.91 21.41 -13.42
C ARG A 267 -23.63 20.77 -14.78
N THR A 268 -22.50 20.11 -14.91
CA THR A 268 -22.10 19.43 -16.15
C THR A 268 -22.24 17.93 -15.98
N ALA A 269 -22.95 17.25 -16.89
CA ALA A 269 -23.02 15.80 -16.90
C ALA A 269 -21.70 15.18 -17.41
N VAL A 270 -21.31 14.02 -16.89
CA VAL A 270 -20.14 13.27 -17.37
C VAL A 270 -20.52 11.80 -17.53
N PHE A 271 -20.52 11.32 -18.77
CA PHE A 271 -20.90 9.93 -19.10
C PHE A 271 -19.68 9.02 -19.07
N VAL A 272 -19.76 7.88 -18.37
CA VAL A 272 -18.65 6.92 -18.24
C VAL A 272 -18.52 5.97 -19.43
N GLY A 273 -19.38 6.10 -20.46
CA GLY A 273 -19.41 5.25 -21.66
C GLY A 273 -20.47 4.15 -21.60
N ASP A 274 -20.34 3.17 -22.51
CA ASP A 274 -21.31 2.11 -22.75
C ASP A 274 -22.75 2.67 -22.92
N LEU A 275 -22.87 3.64 -23.84
CA LEU A 275 -24.13 4.29 -24.20
C LEU A 275 -25.05 3.35 -24.98
N VAL A 276 -24.47 2.42 -25.74
CA VAL A 276 -25.12 1.58 -26.76
C VAL A 276 -25.14 0.12 -26.40
N ASP A 277 -25.83 -0.67 -27.19
CA ASP A 277 -25.98 -2.14 -27.14
C ASP A 277 -26.92 -2.61 -26.01
N ARG A 278 -27.54 -3.76 -26.22
CA ARG A 278 -28.42 -4.48 -25.27
C ARG A 278 -29.78 -3.83 -25.05
N GLY A 279 -29.88 -2.53 -24.91
CA GLY A 279 -31.10 -1.83 -24.56
C GLY A 279 -31.98 -1.45 -25.72
N PRO A 280 -33.17 -0.88 -25.43
CA PRO A 280 -34.23 -0.70 -26.45
C PRO A 280 -34.01 0.45 -27.41
N ASP A 281 -33.21 1.48 -27.07
CA ASP A 281 -33.10 2.72 -27.88
C ASP A 281 -31.70 3.34 -27.85
N SER A 282 -30.72 2.66 -28.45
CA SER A 282 -29.34 3.19 -28.62
C SER A 282 -29.30 4.49 -29.43
N PRO A 283 -30.06 4.66 -30.53
CA PRO A 283 -30.10 5.93 -31.29
C PRO A 283 -30.62 7.12 -30.45
N GLY A 284 -31.64 6.90 -29.63
CA GLY A 284 -32.21 7.94 -28.79
C GLY A 284 -31.22 8.39 -27.69
N VAL A 285 -30.49 7.46 -27.09
CA VAL A 285 -29.39 7.77 -26.14
C VAL A 285 -28.29 8.55 -26.84
N LEU A 286 -27.82 8.07 -28.02
CA LEU A 286 -26.76 8.75 -28.77
C LEU A 286 -27.18 10.18 -29.15
N ARG A 287 -28.40 10.39 -29.58
CA ARG A 287 -28.91 11.72 -29.96
C ARG A 287 -28.86 12.69 -28.79
N LEU A 288 -29.33 12.27 -27.62
CA LEU A 288 -29.31 13.08 -26.40
C LEU A 288 -27.90 13.39 -25.96
N VAL A 289 -27.05 12.36 -25.81
CA VAL A 289 -25.67 12.54 -25.32
C VAL A 289 -24.81 13.36 -26.29
N MET A 290 -24.93 13.11 -27.60
CA MET A 290 -24.26 13.89 -28.66
C MET A 290 -24.68 15.36 -28.60
N GLY A 291 -25.96 15.64 -28.40
CA GLY A 291 -26.47 17.00 -28.31
C GLY A 291 -25.93 17.70 -27.06
N MET A 292 -25.99 17.06 -25.89
CA MET A 292 -25.43 17.61 -24.64
C MET A 292 -23.92 17.88 -24.75
N VAL A 293 -23.16 16.97 -25.35
CA VAL A 293 -21.71 17.14 -25.54
C VAL A 293 -21.42 18.27 -26.53
N GLY A 294 -22.16 18.31 -27.64
CA GLY A 294 -22.04 19.33 -28.66
C GLY A 294 -22.37 20.76 -28.15
N ALA A 295 -23.36 20.87 -27.26
CA ALA A 295 -23.74 22.12 -26.60
C ALA A 295 -22.80 22.52 -25.43
N GLY A 296 -21.92 21.62 -24.99
CA GLY A 296 -21.02 21.85 -23.86
C GLY A 296 -21.66 21.61 -22.49
N HIS A 297 -22.83 20.98 -22.43
CA HIS A 297 -23.56 20.64 -21.21
C HIS A 297 -23.10 19.30 -20.63
N ALA A 298 -22.34 18.50 -21.40
CA ALA A 298 -21.80 17.24 -20.94
C ALA A 298 -20.39 16.95 -21.47
N LEU A 299 -19.72 16.01 -20.79
CA LEU A 299 -18.51 15.30 -21.23
C LEU A 299 -18.84 13.81 -21.37
N CYS A 300 -18.15 13.12 -22.25
CA CYS A 300 -18.33 11.68 -22.45
C CYS A 300 -16.99 10.98 -22.71
N VAL A 301 -16.73 9.86 -22.01
CA VAL A 301 -15.66 8.95 -22.38
C VAL A 301 -16.23 7.74 -23.12
N PRO A 302 -15.48 7.08 -24.02
CA PRO A 302 -15.98 5.91 -24.71
C PRO A 302 -15.95 4.67 -23.83
N GLY A 303 -16.96 3.84 -23.93
CA GLY A 303 -16.89 2.47 -23.45
C GLY A 303 -16.36 1.50 -24.53
N ASN A 304 -16.24 0.24 -24.16
CA ASN A 304 -15.84 -0.80 -25.09
C ASN A 304 -16.92 -1.05 -26.17
N HIS A 305 -18.20 -0.79 -25.87
CA HIS A 305 -19.31 -0.89 -26.81
C HIS A 305 -19.25 0.18 -27.90
N GLU A 306 -18.99 1.45 -27.54
CA GLU A 306 -18.76 2.51 -28.57
C GLU A 306 -17.51 2.20 -29.40
N ASN A 307 -16.43 1.70 -28.83
CA ASN A 307 -15.24 1.35 -29.59
C ASN A 307 -15.54 0.25 -30.61
N LYS A 308 -16.38 -0.72 -30.25
CA LYS A 308 -16.81 -1.80 -31.12
C LYS A 308 -17.73 -1.29 -32.24
N LEU A 309 -18.73 -0.46 -31.91
CA LEU A 309 -19.63 0.19 -32.87
C LEU A 309 -18.87 1.09 -33.84
N GLY A 310 -17.94 1.93 -33.36
CA GLY A 310 -17.12 2.80 -34.22
C GLY A 310 -16.25 2.04 -35.21
N ARG A 311 -15.78 0.83 -34.85
CA ARG A 311 -15.10 -0.06 -35.83
C ARG A 311 -16.04 -0.61 -36.87
N TYR A 312 -17.27 -0.98 -36.50
CA TYR A 312 -18.32 -1.43 -37.43
C TYR A 312 -18.69 -0.33 -38.43
N LEU A 313 -18.95 0.88 -37.92
CA LEU A 313 -19.33 2.02 -38.79
C LEU A 313 -18.22 2.42 -39.78
N LYS A 314 -16.97 2.09 -39.50
CA LYS A 314 -15.81 2.22 -40.40
C LYS A 314 -15.64 1.06 -41.39
N GLY A 315 -16.62 0.14 -41.48
CA GLY A 315 -16.58 -0.99 -42.37
C GLY A 315 -15.61 -2.12 -41.99
N ARG A 316 -15.11 -2.14 -40.75
CA ARG A 316 -14.25 -3.24 -40.26
C ARG A 316 -15.11 -4.46 -39.88
N LYS A 317 -14.59 -5.66 -40.13
CA LYS A 317 -15.28 -6.89 -39.69
C LYS A 317 -15.28 -6.94 -38.15
N VAL A 318 -16.47 -6.96 -37.54
CA VAL A 318 -16.68 -7.05 -36.09
C VAL A 318 -17.72 -8.15 -35.84
N GLN A 319 -17.53 -8.92 -34.78
CA GLN A 319 -18.55 -9.90 -34.37
C GLN A 319 -19.76 -9.19 -33.74
N HIS A 320 -20.95 -9.51 -34.17
CA HIS A 320 -22.21 -8.95 -33.68
C HIS A 320 -22.65 -9.68 -32.38
N THR A 321 -21.88 -9.52 -31.32
CA THR A 321 -22.14 -10.14 -30.00
C THR A 321 -22.32 -9.06 -28.94
N HIS A 322 -22.88 -9.41 -27.81
CA HIS A 322 -23.06 -8.55 -26.64
C HIS A 322 -23.95 -7.32 -26.88
N GLY A 323 -25.01 -7.47 -27.71
CA GLY A 323 -25.99 -6.41 -27.98
C GLY A 323 -25.69 -5.53 -29.19
N LEU A 324 -24.55 -5.75 -29.91
CA LEU A 324 -24.24 -4.95 -31.12
C LEU A 324 -25.21 -5.22 -32.26
N ALA A 325 -25.77 -6.45 -32.39
CA ALA A 325 -26.72 -6.76 -33.46
C ALA A 325 -27.96 -5.87 -33.38
N GLU A 326 -28.47 -5.70 -32.17
CA GLU A 326 -29.66 -4.89 -31.87
C GLU A 326 -29.38 -3.39 -32.14
N THR A 327 -28.21 -2.89 -31.74
CA THR A 327 -27.83 -1.50 -32.02
C THR A 327 -27.71 -1.27 -33.54
N VAL A 328 -27.12 -2.20 -34.30
CA VAL A 328 -27.02 -2.10 -35.76
C VAL A 328 -28.38 -2.04 -36.39
N GLU A 329 -29.30 -2.94 -36.00
CA GLU A 329 -30.67 -2.94 -36.50
C GLU A 329 -31.42 -1.63 -36.19
N GLN A 330 -31.18 -1.04 -35.02
CA GLN A 330 -31.74 0.23 -34.62
C GLN A 330 -31.18 1.38 -35.49
N LEU A 331 -29.85 1.40 -35.71
CA LEU A 331 -29.18 2.44 -36.51
C LEU A 331 -29.47 2.32 -38.02
N GLU A 332 -29.81 1.12 -38.55
CA GLU A 332 -30.24 0.95 -39.93
C GLU A 332 -31.58 1.66 -40.23
N LYS A 333 -32.38 1.94 -39.21
CA LYS A 333 -33.63 2.72 -39.31
C LYS A 333 -33.40 4.24 -39.33
N GLU A 334 -32.20 4.69 -38.98
CA GLU A 334 -31.78 6.09 -39.01
C GLU A 334 -31.13 6.44 -40.35
N ASP A 335 -31.06 7.73 -40.67
CA ASP A 335 -30.46 8.21 -41.92
C ASP A 335 -28.93 8.12 -41.93
N ASP A 336 -28.32 8.21 -43.11
CA ASP A 336 -26.86 8.13 -43.30
C ASP A 336 -26.13 9.28 -42.60
N SER A 337 -26.71 10.47 -42.49
CA SER A 337 -26.14 11.62 -41.83
C SER A 337 -25.94 11.33 -40.34
N PHE A 338 -26.99 10.86 -39.66
CA PHE A 338 -26.92 10.52 -38.26
C PHE A 338 -25.88 9.41 -37.98
N ARG A 339 -25.82 8.38 -38.86
CA ARG A 339 -24.78 7.32 -38.72
C ARG A 339 -23.36 7.87 -38.87
N ALA A 340 -23.16 8.84 -39.77
CA ALA A 340 -21.86 9.51 -39.94
C ALA A 340 -21.51 10.38 -38.73
N GLU A 341 -22.48 11.13 -38.21
CA GLU A 341 -22.31 11.94 -36.98
C GLU A 341 -21.95 11.08 -35.78
N VAL A 342 -22.60 9.92 -35.59
CA VAL A 342 -22.27 8.93 -34.54
C VAL A 342 -20.82 8.42 -34.70
N ALA A 343 -20.42 8.11 -35.95
CA ALA A 343 -19.07 7.64 -36.20
C ALA A 343 -18.00 8.71 -35.88
N GLU A 344 -18.27 9.97 -36.23
CA GLU A 344 -17.39 11.11 -35.89
C GLU A 344 -17.35 11.37 -34.40
N PHE A 345 -18.50 11.38 -33.73
CA PHE A 345 -18.59 11.54 -32.27
C PHE A 345 -17.75 10.48 -31.54
N ILE A 346 -17.96 9.19 -31.84
CA ILE A 346 -17.20 8.10 -31.21
C ILE A 346 -15.68 8.24 -31.45
N GLN A 347 -15.30 8.69 -32.65
CA GLN A 347 -13.87 8.90 -32.97
C GLN A 347 -13.25 10.06 -32.15
N GLY A 348 -14.03 11.08 -31.83
CA GLY A 348 -13.61 12.25 -31.06
C GLY A 348 -13.43 11.95 -29.54
N LEU A 349 -14.02 10.87 -29.04
CA LEU A 349 -13.99 10.57 -27.60
C LEU A 349 -12.59 10.22 -27.09
N VAL A 350 -12.19 10.85 -25.96
CA VAL A 350 -10.92 10.59 -25.28
C VAL A 350 -11.08 9.52 -24.20
N SER A 351 -10.03 8.75 -23.93
CA SER A 351 -10.10 7.58 -23.05
C SER A 351 -10.46 7.88 -21.60
N HIS A 352 -10.20 9.06 -21.12
CA HIS A 352 -10.49 9.50 -19.74
C HIS A 352 -10.32 11.01 -19.62
N TYR A 353 -10.92 11.60 -18.61
CA TYR A 353 -10.73 12.99 -18.22
C TYR A 353 -10.10 13.10 -16.84
N VAL A 354 -9.22 14.10 -16.68
CA VAL A 354 -8.70 14.53 -15.39
C VAL A 354 -9.30 15.90 -15.10
N LEU A 355 -10.07 16.01 -14.04
CA LEU A 355 -10.94 17.13 -13.66
C LEU A 355 -10.58 17.65 -12.27
N ASP A 356 -11.19 18.75 -11.84
CA ASP A 356 -11.16 19.29 -10.48
C ASP A 356 -9.74 19.43 -9.92
N GLY A 357 -8.90 20.25 -10.54
CA GLY A 357 -7.50 20.41 -10.11
C GLY A 357 -6.65 19.14 -10.13
N GLY A 358 -7.20 18.03 -10.64
CA GLY A 358 -6.61 16.69 -10.59
C GLY A 358 -7.17 15.82 -9.46
N GLY A 359 -8.22 16.29 -8.76
CA GLY A 359 -8.90 15.55 -7.71
C GLY A 359 -9.89 14.49 -8.21
N LEU A 360 -10.30 14.58 -9.49
CA LEU A 360 -11.27 13.67 -10.10
C LEU A 360 -10.75 13.11 -11.42
N VAL A 361 -10.91 11.80 -11.62
CA VAL A 361 -10.65 11.10 -12.90
C VAL A 361 -11.89 10.32 -13.29
N VAL A 362 -12.35 10.49 -14.54
CA VAL A 362 -13.48 9.75 -15.09
C VAL A 362 -13.01 8.93 -16.28
N CYS A 363 -13.32 7.63 -16.29
CA CYS A 363 -12.94 6.68 -17.33
C CYS A 363 -13.97 5.55 -17.38
N HIS A 364 -13.92 4.66 -18.39
CA HIS A 364 -14.93 3.61 -18.50
C HIS A 364 -14.63 2.40 -17.62
N ALA A 365 -13.49 1.71 -17.77
CA ALA A 365 -13.21 0.46 -17.07
C ALA A 365 -12.22 0.61 -15.89
N GLY A 366 -11.94 1.87 -15.49
CA GLY A 366 -10.98 2.17 -14.43
C GLY A 366 -9.62 2.64 -14.94
N LEU A 367 -8.82 3.26 -14.04
CA LEU A 367 -7.50 3.78 -14.42
C LEU A 367 -6.56 3.91 -13.20
N PRO A 368 -5.47 3.12 -13.13
CA PRO A 368 -4.45 3.28 -12.11
C PRO A 368 -3.77 4.66 -12.16
N GLU A 369 -3.33 5.20 -11.02
CA GLU A 369 -2.72 6.53 -10.88
C GLU A 369 -1.59 6.81 -11.89
N LYS A 370 -0.77 5.79 -12.18
CA LYS A 370 0.34 5.89 -13.16
C LYS A 370 -0.10 6.26 -14.58
N TYR A 371 -1.38 6.09 -14.92
CA TYR A 371 -1.95 6.37 -16.25
C TYR A 371 -2.74 7.68 -16.32
N HIS A 372 -2.99 8.34 -15.19
CA HIS A 372 -3.78 9.58 -15.15
C HIS A 372 -3.17 10.65 -16.05
N GLY A 373 -3.99 11.18 -16.96
CA GLY A 373 -3.59 12.20 -17.92
C GLY A 373 -2.59 11.75 -19.00
N ARG A 374 -2.25 10.48 -19.11
CA ARG A 374 -1.37 9.94 -20.16
C ARG A 374 -2.17 9.48 -21.37
N THR A 375 -1.54 9.46 -22.55
CA THR A 375 -2.21 9.20 -23.83
C THR A 375 -1.40 8.20 -24.65
N SER A 376 -1.51 6.91 -24.34
CA SER A 376 -0.94 5.83 -25.13
C SER A 376 -2.02 4.82 -25.52
N GLY A 377 -1.70 3.94 -26.48
CA GLY A 377 -2.58 2.81 -26.82
C GLY A 377 -2.83 1.89 -25.62
N ARG A 378 -1.80 1.68 -24.77
CA ARG A 378 -1.90 0.89 -23.54
C ARG A 378 -2.85 1.55 -22.52
N VAL A 379 -2.72 2.85 -22.29
CA VAL A 379 -3.62 3.61 -21.41
C VAL A 379 -5.05 3.58 -21.93
N ARG A 380 -5.25 3.77 -23.24
CA ARG A 380 -6.59 3.68 -23.86
C ARG A 380 -7.18 2.28 -23.71
N SER A 381 -6.37 1.23 -23.92
CA SER A 381 -6.84 -0.15 -23.77
C SER A 381 -7.27 -0.43 -22.34
N PHE A 382 -6.46 0.00 -21.34
CA PHE A 382 -6.80 -0.17 -19.94
C PHE A 382 -8.09 0.59 -19.58
N ALA A 383 -8.21 1.86 -19.99
CA ALA A 383 -9.38 2.68 -19.69
C ALA A 383 -10.69 2.12 -20.28
N LEU A 384 -10.61 1.38 -21.39
CA LEU A 384 -11.77 0.78 -22.09
C LEU A 384 -12.14 -0.64 -21.63
N TYR A 385 -11.15 -1.43 -21.23
CA TYR A 385 -11.33 -2.87 -21.02
C TYR A 385 -10.88 -3.35 -19.65
N GLY A 386 -10.18 -2.50 -18.87
CA GLY A 386 -9.44 -2.91 -17.69
C GLY A 386 -8.25 -3.79 -18.07
N ASP A 387 -7.73 -4.52 -17.09
CA ASP A 387 -6.74 -5.56 -17.27
C ASP A 387 -7.34 -6.93 -16.96
N THR A 388 -6.88 -7.98 -17.63
CA THR A 388 -7.39 -9.34 -17.47
C THR A 388 -6.25 -10.29 -17.10
N THR A 389 -6.54 -11.28 -16.28
CA THR A 389 -5.57 -12.33 -15.92
C THR A 389 -5.23 -13.28 -17.06
N GLY A 390 -6.02 -13.23 -18.15
CA GLY A 390 -5.94 -14.18 -19.27
C GLY A 390 -6.77 -15.46 -19.05
N GLU A 391 -7.42 -15.59 -17.89
CA GLU A 391 -8.32 -16.68 -17.55
C GLU A 391 -9.78 -16.32 -17.88
N THR A 392 -10.63 -17.32 -17.99
CA THR A 392 -12.09 -17.17 -18.12
C THR A 392 -12.78 -17.82 -16.93
N ASP A 393 -13.83 -17.16 -16.41
CA ASP A 393 -14.64 -17.72 -15.34
C ASP A 393 -15.58 -18.85 -15.82
N GLU A 394 -16.31 -19.45 -14.91
CA GLU A 394 -17.28 -20.54 -15.21
C GLU A 394 -18.40 -20.14 -16.19
N PHE A 395 -18.63 -18.84 -16.38
CA PHE A 395 -19.59 -18.28 -17.33
C PHE A 395 -18.96 -17.94 -18.68
N GLY A 396 -17.64 -18.21 -18.86
CA GLY A 396 -16.89 -17.90 -20.07
C GLY A 396 -16.59 -16.41 -20.22
N LEU A 397 -16.59 -15.64 -19.13
CA LEU A 397 -16.22 -14.23 -19.12
C LEU A 397 -14.74 -14.08 -18.71
N PRO A 398 -13.99 -13.10 -19.25
CA PRO A 398 -12.61 -12.86 -18.84
C PRO A 398 -12.53 -12.49 -17.35
N VAL A 399 -11.64 -13.15 -16.60
CA VAL A 399 -11.32 -12.76 -15.22
C VAL A 399 -10.53 -11.46 -15.25
N ARG A 400 -11.03 -10.44 -14.58
CA ARG A 400 -10.45 -9.11 -14.53
C ARG A 400 -9.53 -8.94 -13.34
N TYR A 401 -8.48 -8.16 -13.55
CA TYR A 401 -7.60 -7.76 -12.46
C TYR A 401 -8.32 -6.74 -11.56
N PRO A 402 -8.40 -6.95 -10.23
CA PRO A 402 -9.15 -6.06 -9.31
C PRO A 402 -8.34 -4.78 -9.00
N TRP A 403 -8.03 -3.99 -10.01
CA TRP A 403 -7.16 -2.81 -9.94
C TRP A 403 -7.62 -1.77 -8.89
N ALA A 404 -8.92 -1.70 -8.60
CA ALA A 404 -9.49 -0.78 -7.62
C ALA A 404 -9.07 -1.11 -6.19
N GLU A 405 -8.85 -2.38 -5.89
CA GLU A 405 -8.34 -2.84 -4.59
C GLU A 405 -6.91 -2.37 -4.34
N ASP A 406 -6.10 -2.27 -5.40
CA ASP A 406 -4.72 -1.80 -5.36
C ASP A 406 -4.58 -0.28 -5.52
N TYR A 407 -5.68 0.43 -5.82
CA TYR A 407 -5.64 1.87 -6.04
C TYR A 407 -5.34 2.62 -4.74
N ARG A 408 -4.33 3.53 -4.77
CA ARG A 408 -3.92 4.38 -3.63
C ARG A 408 -3.65 5.82 -4.06
N GLY A 409 -4.21 6.21 -5.23
CA GLY A 409 -4.07 7.57 -5.75
C GLY A 409 -4.87 8.61 -4.94
N ARG A 410 -4.48 9.88 -5.09
CA ARG A 410 -5.18 10.98 -4.43
C ARG A 410 -6.49 11.37 -5.13
N ALA A 411 -6.54 11.20 -6.47
CA ALA A 411 -7.72 11.49 -7.25
C ALA A 411 -8.81 10.45 -6.96
N ALA A 412 -10.05 10.88 -6.89
CA ALA A 412 -11.17 9.97 -6.97
C ALA A 412 -11.28 9.44 -8.41
N VAL A 413 -11.44 8.12 -8.60
CA VAL A 413 -11.63 7.52 -9.92
C VAL A 413 -13.06 6.99 -10.03
N VAL A 414 -13.82 7.55 -10.97
CA VAL A 414 -15.21 7.14 -11.24
C VAL A 414 -15.25 6.38 -12.56
N TYR A 415 -15.86 5.19 -12.54
CA TYR A 415 -15.86 4.28 -13.68
C TYR A 415 -17.12 3.40 -13.72
N GLY A 416 -17.28 2.58 -14.78
CA GLY A 416 -18.38 1.65 -15.01
C GLY A 416 -17.89 0.27 -15.44
N HIS A 417 -18.47 -0.29 -16.52
CA HIS A 417 -18.00 -1.47 -17.25
C HIS A 417 -18.24 -2.83 -16.59
N THR A 418 -18.14 -2.93 -15.29
CA THR A 418 -18.33 -4.18 -14.55
C THR A 418 -19.53 -4.05 -13.65
N PRO A 419 -20.66 -4.70 -13.97
CA PRO A 419 -21.89 -4.54 -13.21
C PRO A 419 -21.71 -4.96 -11.75
N THR A 420 -22.08 -4.07 -10.84
CA THR A 420 -22.09 -4.28 -9.40
C THR A 420 -23.51 -4.13 -8.84
N PRO A 421 -23.91 -4.85 -7.78
CA PRO A 421 -25.26 -4.70 -7.21
C PRO A 421 -25.53 -3.30 -6.68
N ARG A 422 -24.49 -2.61 -6.18
CA ARG A 422 -24.55 -1.24 -5.66
C ARG A 422 -23.24 -0.50 -5.94
N ALA A 423 -23.35 0.81 -6.15
CA ALA A 423 -22.19 1.69 -6.24
C ALA A 423 -21.61 1.93 -4.83
N THR A 424 -20.43 1.41 -4.57
CA THR A 424 -19.73 1.56 -3.29
C THR A 424 -18.32 2.09 -3.48
N TRP A 425 -17.86 2.95 -2.57
CA TRP A 425 -16.51 3.47 -2.59
C TRP A 425 -15.50 2.41 -2.15
N LEU A 426 -14.46 2.20 -2.96
CA LEU A 426 -13.34 1.33 -2.66
C LEU A 426 -12.03 2.08 -2.95
N ASN A 427 -11.21 2.32 -1.92
CA ASN A 427 -9.90 2.97 -2.08
C ASN A 427 -9.91 4.26 -2.93
N ASN A 428 -10.88 5.14 -2.71
CA ASN A 428 -11.10 6.36 -3.49
C ASN A 428 -11.47 6.11 -4.96
N THR A 429 -12.04 4.95 -5.25
CA THR A 429 -12.64 4.62 -6.55
C THR A 429 -14.10 4.21 -6.38
N ILE A 430 -14.92 4.40 -7.41
CA ILE A 430 -16.31 3.99 -7.39
C ILE A 430 -16.76 3.53 -8.79
N CYS A 431 -17.40 2.35 -8.84
CA CYS A 431 -18.06 1.85 -10.04
C CYS A 431 -19.52 2.27 -10.05
N LEU A 432 -19.97 2.91 -11.12
CA LEU A 432 -21.36 3.36 -11.32
C LEU A 432 -22.18 2.45 -12.21
N ASP A 433 -21.60 1.39 -12.81
CA ASP A 433 -22.36 0.36 -13.51
C ASP A 433 -23.10 -0.49 -12.50
N THR A 434 -24.33 -0.15 -12.23
CA THR A 434 -25.24 -0.89 -11.33
C THR A 434 -26.25 -1.75 -12.10
N GLY A 435 -25.89 -2.10 -13.34
CA GLY A 435 -26.58 -3.11 -14.13
C GLY A 435 -27.97 -2.73 -14.60
N CYS A 436 -28.24 -1.47 -14.94
CA CYS A 436 -29.55 -1.01 -15.38
C CYS A 436 -30.17 -1.90 -16.46
N VAL A 437 -29.42 -2.19 -17.53
CA VAL A 437 -29.90 -3.02 -18.65
C VAL A 437 -30.24 -4.47 -18.22
N PHE A 438 -29.71 -4.91 -17.08
CA PHE A 438 -29.94 -6.23 -16.49
C PHE A 438 -31.02 -6.24 -15.39
N GLY A 439 -31.77 -5.13 -15.24
CA GLY A 439 -32.82 -5.01 -14.22
C GLY A 439 -32.37 -4.43 -12.88
N GLY A 440 -31.14 -3.91 -12.80
CA GLY A 440 -30.62 -3.18 -11.65
C GLY A 440 -31.06 -1.72 -11.63
N THR A 441 -30.16 -0.80 -11.36
CA THR A 441 -30.41 0.65 -11.34
C THR A 441 -29.49 1.39 -12.31
N MET A 442 -29.89 2.57 -12.76
CA MET A 442 -29.01 3.54 -13.41
C MET A 442 -28.57 4.55 -12.36
N THR A 443 -27.27 4.63 -12.10
CA THR A 443 -26.71 5.40 -10.98
C THR A 443 -25.86 6.55 -11.45
N ALA A 444 -26.02 7.70 -10.81
CA ALA A 444 -25.15 8.87 -10.98
C ALA A 444 -24.48 9.25 -9.65
N LEU A 445 -23.27 9.80 -9.74
CA LEU A 445 -22.54 10.40 -8.62
C LEU A 445 -22.50 11.91 -8.79
N ARG A 446 -23.00 12.68 -7.81
CA ARG A 446 -22.81 14.12 -7.69
C ARG A 446 -21.42 14.43 -7.14
N TRP A 447 -20.69 15.29 -7.79
CA TRP A 447 -19.38 15.75 -7.40
C TRP A 447 -19.35 17.29 -7.27
N PRO A 448 -18.78 17.89 -6.18
CA PRO A 448 -17.94 17.24 -5.16
C PRO A 448 -18.71 16.64 -3.96
N GLU A 449 -20.04 16.66 -3.93
CA GLU A 449 -20.88 16.27 -2.81
C GLU A 449 -20.74 14.77 -2.45
N ARG A 450 -20.34 13.94 -3.41
CA ARG A 450 -20.26 12.47 -3.31
C ARG A 450 -21.60 11.81 -3.02
N GLU A 451 -22.69 12.46 -3.41
CA GLU A 451 -24.06 11.94 -3.29
C GLU A 451 -24.37 10.99 -4.47
N LEU A 452 -24.99 9.87 -4.17
CA LEU A 452 -25.47 8.93 -5.19
C LEU A 452 -26.95 9.18 -5.46
N VAL A 453 -27.30 9.23 -6.74
CA VAL A 453 -28.69 9.35 -7.21
C VAL A 453 -28.92 8.21 -8.20
N ASP A 454 -29.95 7.42 -8.00
CA ASP A 454 -30.25 6.25 -8.83
C ASP A 454 -31.73 6.20 -9.25
N VAL A 455 -32.01 5.52 -10.34
CA VAL A 455 -33.35 5.16 -10.79
C VAL A 455 -33.38 3.66 -11.11
N PRO A 456 -34.44 2.93 -10.70
CA PRO A 456 -34.56 1.53 -11.03
C PRO A 456 -34.81 1.33 -12.53
N ALA A 457 -34.33 0.22 -13.09
CA ALA A 457 -34.65 -0.20 -14.43
C ALA A 457 -36.17 -0.47 -14.55
N GLU A 458 -36.78 -0.13 -15.68
CA GLU A 458 -38.20 -0.43 -15.95
C GLU A 458 -38.46 -1.95 -15.99
N LYS A 459 -37.49 -2.71 -16.50
CA LYS A 459 -37.50 -4.17 -16.56
C LYS A 459 -36.11 -4.72 -16.86
N VAL A 460 -35.95 -6.03 -16.88
CA VAL A 460 -34.76 -6.68 -17.46
C VAL A 460 -34.83 -6.52 -18.98
N TRP A 461 -33.94 -5.69 -19.54
CA TRP A 461 -33.88 -5.47 -20.98
C TRP A 461 -33.02 -6.52 -21.69
N TYR A 462 -31.98 -7.03 -20.98
CA TYR A 462 -31.06 -8.03 -21.49
C TYR A 462 -30.69 -9.01 -20.37
N GLU A 463 -30.79 -10.32 -20.66
CA GLU A 463 -30.42 -11.34 -19.65
C GLU A 463 -28.92 -11.39 -19.43
N PRO A 464 -28.42 -11.20 -18.21
CA PRO A 464 -27.01 -11.25 -17.91
C PRO A 464 -26.48 -12.69 -18.01
N LYS A 465 -25.27 -12.86 -18.58
CA LYS A 465 -24.61 -14.18 -18.59
C LYS A 465 -24.24 -14.67 -17.21
N LYS A 466 -23.89 -13.75 -16.31
CA LYS A 466 -23.64 -14.00 -14.88
C LYS A 466 -24.74 -13.29 -14.11
N PRO A 467 -25.46 -13.98 -13.21
CA PRO A 467 -26.44 -13.32 -12.36
C PRO A 467 -25.79 -12.14 -11.62
N LEU A 468 -26.47 -10.98 -11.61
CA LEU A 468 -26.11 -9.93 -10.66
C LEU A 468 -26.24 -10.56 -9.28
N ALA A 469 -25.13 -10.63 -8.54
CA ALA A 469 -25.13 -11.22 -7.23
C ALA A 469 -26.17 -10.48 -6.37
N THR A 470 -27.32 -11.13 -6.14
CA THR A 470 -28.23 -10.70 -5.10
C THR A 470 -27.47 -10.84 -3.80
N GLU A 471 -27.33 -9.75 -3.04
CA GLU A 471 -26.81 -9.83 -1.67
C GLU A 471 -27.54 -10.97 -0.98
N ALA A 472 -26.78 -11.95 -0.47
CA ALA A 472 -27.34 -12.88 0.51
C ALA A 472 -27.88 -12.01 1.67
N PRO A 473 -29.04 -12.33 2.23
CA PRO A 473 -29.57 -11.62 3.38
C PRO A 473 -28.64 -11.84 4.58
N GLY A 474 -27.74 -10.95 4.77
CA GLY A 474 -26.65 -10.93 5.76
C GLY A 474 -25.66 -9.91 5.27
N GLY A 475 -25.67 -8.75 5.89
CA GLY A 475 -24.96 -7.54 5.47
C GLY A 475 -23.50 -7.77 5.05
N ALA A 476 -22.88 -6.75 4.52
CA ALA A 476 -21.50 -6.66 4.01
C ALA A 476 -20.39 -7.26 4.92
N ASP A 477 -20.74 -7.81 6.05
CA ASP A 477 -19.89 -8.33 7.12
C ASP A 477 -19.43 -9.79 6.93
N GLY A 478 -19.97 -10.53 5.96
CA GLY A 478 -19.75 -11.98 5.83
C GLY A 478 -18.80 -12.43 4.73
N ARG A 479 -18.14 -11.52 4.00
CA ARG A 479 -17.13 -11.93 2.99
C ARG A 479 -15.92 -12.52 3.70
N PRO A 480 -15.53 -13.78 3.41
CA PRO A 480 -14.26 -14.30 3.91
C PRO A 480 -13.08 -13.54 3.30
N LEU A 481 -11.96 -13.56 4.00
CA LEU A 481 -10.71 -13.02 3.51
C LEU A 481 -10.34 -13.72 2.20
N ASP A 482 -10.17 -12.94 1.11
CA ASP A 482 -9.71 -13.45 -0.18
C ASP A 482 -8.18 -13.32 -0.26
N LEU A 483 -7.55 -14.21 -1.03
CA LEU A 483 -6.12 -14.16 -1.31
C LEU A 483 -5.69 -12.80 -1.87
N ASN A 484 -6.53 -12.17 -2.69
CA ASN A 484 -6.29 -10.86 -3.26
C ASN A 484 -6.31 -9.72 -2.23
N ASP A 485 -6.96 -9.92 -1.08
CA ASP A 485 -6.95 -8.93 0.01
C ASP A 485 -5.60 -8.83 0.70
N VAL A 486 -4.74 -9.82 0.53
CA VAL A 486 -3.48 -9.97 1.28
C VAL A 486 -2.23 -10.11 0.40
N ALA A 487 -2.37 -10.36 -0.90
CA ALA A 487 -1.24 -10.53 -1.83
C ALA A 487 -0.68 -9.19 -2.34
N GLY A 488 0.63 -9.16 -2.69
CA GLY A 488 1.31 -8.02 -3.31
C GLY A 488 1.78 -6.94 -2.33
N ARG A 489 2.29 -5.83 -2.89
CA ARG A 489 2.67 -4.65 -2.10
C ARG A 489 1.42 -3.89 -1.68
N ARG A 490 1.25 -3.66 -0.38
CA ARG A 490 0.09 -2.97 0.20
C ARG A 490 0.46 -1.69 0.93
N ILE A 491 -0.50 -0.79 1.01
CA ILE A 491 -0.41 0.42 1.82
C ILE A 491 -1.66 0.47 2.70
N VAL A 492 -1.47 0.30 4.00
CA VAL A 492 -2.54 0.44 4.99
C VAL A 492 -2.57 1.87 5.48
N GLU A 493 -3.72 2.49 5.42
CA GLU A 493 -3.94 3.84 5.94
C GLU A 493 -4.37 3.73 7.42
N THR A 494 -3.64 4.41 8.31
CA THR A 494 -3.91 4.40 9.74
C THR A 494 -4.21 5.80 10.26
N ARG A 495 -5.13 5.91 11.20
CA ARG A 495 -5.52 7.20 11.86
C ARG A 495 -4.37 7.81 12.64
N HIS A 496 -3.47 7.00 13.13
CA HIS A 496 -2.43 7.43 14.07
C HIS A 496 -1.07 7.72 13.45
N MET A 497 -0.73 7.09 12.32
CA MET A 497 0.58 7.19 11.69
C MET A 497 0.52 7.43 10.17
N GLY A 498 -0.68 7.61 9.60
CA GLY A 498 -0.89 7.79 8.18
C GLY A 498 -0.62 6.50 7.39
N ARG A 499 0.02 6.60 6.23
CA ARG A 499 0.22 5.49 5.29
C ARG A 499 1.40 4.61 5.68
N LEU A 500 1.13 3.34 5.91
CA LEU A 500 2.13 2.31 6.18
C LEU A 500 2.22 1.33 5.02
N ALA A 501 3.43 1.16 4.48
CA ALA A 501 3.68 0.27 3.34
C ALA A 501 4.13 -1.12 3.83
N VAL A 502 3.49 -2.16 3.32
CA VAL A 502 3.89 -3.56 3.46
C VAL A 502 4.52 -4.00 2.13
N LYS A 503 5.70 -4.59 2.20
CA LYS A 503 6.40 -5.11 1.02
C LYS A 503 5.78 -6.44 0.58
N GLU A 504 5.86 -6.74 -0.72
CA GLU A 504 5.35 -7.98 -1.29
C GLU A 504 5.98 -9.23 -0.68
N GLU A 505 7.30 -9.22 -0.48
CA GLU A 505 8.00 -10.33 0.16
C GLU A 505 7.53 -10.62 1.60
N ASN A 506 7.19 -9.55 2.35
CA ASN A 506 6.67 -9.68 3.71
C ASN A 506 5.21 -10.14 3.71
N ALA A 507 4.41 -9.71 2.74
CA ALA A 507 3.04 -10.17 2.56
C ALA A 507 2.97 -11.67 2.28
N ALA A 508 3.86 -12.21 1.45
CA ALA A 508 3.95 -13.63 1.17
C ALA A 508 4.24 -14.47 2.43
N ALA A 509 5.18 -14.01 3.29
CA ALA A 509 5.48 -14.68 4.56
C ALA A 509 4.30 -14.64 5.54
N ALA A 510 3.60 -13.51 5.63
CA ALA A 510 2.41 -13.36 6.48
C ALA A 510 1.28 -14.29 6.02
N LEU A 511 1.09 -14.40 4.71
CA LEU A 511 0.08 -15.29 4.12
C LEU A 511 0.35 -16.76 4.47
N GLU A 512 1.60 -17.20 4.43
CA GLU A 512 1.95 -18.56 4.85
C GLU A 512 1.62 -18.81 6.31
N VAL A 513 1.93 -17.86 7.19
CA VAL A 513 1.62 -17.98 8.63
C VAL A 513 0.10 -18.02 8.83
N MET A 514 -0.64 -17.14 8.19
CA MET A 514 -2.08 -17.01 8.37
C MET A 514 -2.85 -18.21 7.83
N SER A 515 -2.44 -18.76 6.68
CA SER A 515 -3.12 -19.90 6.05
C SER A 515 -2.81 -21.25 6.68
N ARG A 516 -1.61 -21.43 7.28
CA ARG A 516 -1.16 -22.74 7.79
C ARG A 516 -1.11 -22.85 9.30
N PHE A 517 -0.92 -21.75 10.01
CA PHE A 517 -0.56 -21.80 11.43
C PHE A 517 -1.44 -20.93 12.32
N ALA A 518 -2.20 -20.00 11.78
CA ALA A 518 -3.11 -19.16 12.55
C ALA A 518 -4.41 -19.90 12.93
N ILE A 519 -5.09 -19.39 13.97
CA ILE A 519 -6.46 -19.75 14.28
C ILE A 519 -7.40 -19.27 13.16
N ASP A 520 -8.70 -19.57 13.25
CA ASP A 520 -9.69 -19.04 12.32
C ASP A 520 -9.57 -17.51 12.20
N PRO A 521 -9.32 -16.97 11.00
CA PRO A 521 -9.13 -15.52 10.80
C PRO A 521 -10.27 -14.66 11.36
N ARG A 522 -11.52 -15.17 11.38
CA ARG A 522 -12.67 -14.47 11.93
C ARG A 522 -12.51 -14.13 13.42
N LEU A 523 -11.74 -14.93 14.15
CA LEU A 523 -11.44 -14.77 15.56
C LEU A 523 -10.08 -14.10 15.82
N LEU A 524 -9.47 -13.53 14.77
CA LEU A 524 -8.16 -12.86 14.83
C LEU A 524 -8.29 -11.35 14.59
N PRO A 525 -9.00 -10.59 15.46
CA PRO A 525 -9.25 -9.17 15.24
C PRO A 525 -8.06 -8.26 15.59
N TYR A 526 -7.03 -8.79 16.26
CA TYR A 526 -5.88 -8.00 16.72
C TYR A 526 -4.63 -8.86 16.88
N LEU A 527 -3.48 -8.27 16.58
CA LEU A 527 -2.16 -8.80 16.92
C LEU A 527 -1.37 -7.74 17.70
N PRO A 528 -0.80 -8.11 18.87
CA PRO A 528 -0.07 -7.17 19.72
C PRO A 528 1.27 -6.78 19.10
N PRO A 529 1.66 -5.49 19.22
CA PRO A 529 2.94 -5.01 18.72
C PRO A 529 4.12 -5.56 19.53
N THR A 530 5.29 -5.61 18.91
CA THR A 530 6.54 -5.83 19.62
C THR A 530 6.89 -4.60 20.48
N MET A 531 7.68 -4.81 21.52
CA MET A 531 8.20 -3.72 22.35
C MET A 531 9.71 -3.58 22.18
N ALA A 532 10.17 -2.34 22.12
CA ALA A 532 11.59 -2.03 22.10
C ALA A 532 12.22 -2.14 23.52
N PRO A 533 13.46 -2.63 23.63
CA PRO A 533 14.18 -2.55 24.91
C PRO A 533 14.66 -1.13 25.17
N CYS A 534 14.95 -0.82 26.45
CA CYS A 534 15.58 0.44 26.81
C CYS A 534 17.01 0.55 26.23
N ALA A 535 17.46 1.77 26.01
CA ALA A 535 18.83 2.07 25.59
C ALA A 535 19.80 2.00 26.76
N THR A 536 21.09 1.89 26.45
CA THR A 536 22.15 1.81 27.47
C THR A 536 23.24 2.86 27.27
N SER A 537 23.00 3.91 26.49
CA SER A 537 24.07 4.73 25.89
C SER A 537 24.21 6.15 26.43
N THR A 538 23.38 6.66 27.35
CA THR A 538 23.53 8.04 27.84
C THR A 538 24.55 8.17 28.97
N GLU A 539 25.25 9.32 29.00
CA GLU A 539 26.24 9.60 30.06
C GLU A 539 25.59 9.76 31.46
N GLU A 540 24.34 10.24 31.50
CA GLU A 540 23.58 10.40 32.74
C GLU A 540 23.25 9.06 33.43
N ALA A 541 22.91 8.03 32.64
CA ALA A 541 22.70 6.68 33.18
C ALA A 541 24.01 5.97 33.57
N ARG A 542 25.18 6.45 33.12
CA ARG A 542 26.48 5.88 33.46
C ARG A 542 26.92 6.22 34.89
N GLY A 543 26.30 7.17 35.54
CA GLY A 543 26.66 7.64 36.89
C GLY A 543 26.48 6.64 38.03
N GLY A 544 25.92 5.44 37.80
CA GLY A 544 25.79 4.39 38.81
C GLY A 544 25.68 2.99 38.20
N ALA A 545 24.92 2.85 37.13
CA ALA A 545 24.55 1.54 36.55
C ALA A 545 25.63 0.92 35.63
N ALA A 546 26.59 1.71 35.13
CA ALA A 546 27.64 1.21 34.22
C ALA A 546 28.65 0.29 34.94
N ASP A 547 28.85 0.49 36.21
CA ASP A 547 29.79 -0.30 37.03
C ASP A 547 29.14 -1.57 37.63
N GLU A 548 27.79 -1.65 37.62
CA GLU A 548 27.04 -2.78 38.19
C GLU A 548 26.76 -3.91 37.20
N GLY A 549 27.22 -3.82 35.97
CA GLY A 549 27.14 -4.91 34.99
C GLY A 549 25.75 -5.11 34.34
N PHE A 550 24.89 -4.10 34.33
CA PHE A 550 23.59 -4.15 33.63
C PHE A 550 23.69 -3.78 32.15
N LEU A 551 22.94 -4.49 31.30
CA LEU A 551 22.75 -4.16 29.88
C LEU A 551 21.54 -3.24 29.68
N GLU A 552 20.47 -3.46 30.38
CA GLU A 552 19.24 -2.67 30.40
C GLU A 552 19.02 -2.12 31.81
N HIS A 553 18.60 -0.86 31.91
CA HIS A 553 18.36 -0.20 33.18
C HIS A 553 17.19 0.77 33.11
N PRO A 554 16.29 0.85 34.10
CA PRO A 554 15.08 1.68 34.05
C PRO A 554 15.32 3.17 33.86
N ALA A 555 16.42 3.70 34.38
CA ALA A 555 16.79 5.11 34.24
C ALA A 555 16.78 5.57 32.76
N GLU A 556 17.17 4.68 31.84
CA GLU A 556 17.13 4.97 30.39
C GLU A 556 15.73 5.08 29.84
N ALA A 557 14.79 4.26 30.33
CA ALA A 557 13.40 4.34 29.93
C ALA A 557 12.73 5.62 30.45
N PHE A 558 13.00 5.96 31.71
CA PHE A 558 12.50 7.20 32.33
C PHE A 558 13.07 8.44 31.64
N ALA A 559 14.36 8.45 31.32
CA ALA A 559 14.99 9.54 30.57
C ALA A 559 14.42 9.67 29.14
N ALA A 560 14.15 8.56 28.45
CA ALA A 560 13.55 8.58 27.12
C ALA A 560 12.14 9.19 27.15
N TYR A 561 11.28 8.74 28.07
CA TYR A 561 9.92 9.29 28.19
C TYR A 561 9.92 10.77 28.62
N ARG A 562 10.80 11.15 29.55
CA ARG A 562 10.97 12.56 29.94
C ARG A 562 11.40 13.42 28.73
N ALA A 563 12.31 12.92 27.88
CA ALA A 563 12.73 13.63 26.68
C ALA A 563 11.60 13.77 25.66
N ASP A 564 10.68 12.79 25.59
CA ASP A 564 9.47 12.82 24.77
C ASP A 564 8.34 13.66 25.39
N GLY A 565 8.57 14.29 26.58
CA GLY A 565 7.61 15.15 27.27
C GLY A 565 6.59 14.40 28.13
N VAL A 566 6.80 13.10 28.39
CA VAL A 566 5.93 12.29 29.27
C VAL A 566 6.39 12.44 30.71
N ARG A 567 5.52 13.06 31.54
CA ARG A 567 5.80 13.27 32.94
C ARG A 567 5.57 12.02 33.80
N GLU A 568 4.42 11.38 33.64
CA GLU A 568 4.04 10.24 34.45
C GLU A 568 4.04 8.96 33.61
N VAL A 569 4.66 7.92 34.17
CA VAL A 569 4.71 6.59 33.58
C VAL A 569 4.23 5.55 34.57
N VAL A 570 3.67 4.45 34.04
CA VAL A 570 3.37 3.26 34.82
C VAL A 570 4.41 2.20 34.51
N CYS A 571 5.03 1.67 35.56
CA CYS A 571 5.91 0.52 35.53
C CYS A 571 5.05 -0.71 35.84
N GLU A 572 4.94 -1.63 34.89
CA GLU A 572 4.21 -2.89 35.06
C GLU A 572 5.20 -4.05 35.15
N GLU A 573 4.95 -5.00 36.07
CA GLU A 573 5.70 -6.24 36.14
C GLU A 573 5.62 -6.96 34.76
N LYS A 574 6.79 -7.32 34.24
CA LYS A 574 6.85 -8.12 33.03
C LYS A 574 6.84 -9.61 33.39
N HIS A 575 5.70 -10.24 33.08
CA HIS A 575 5.54 -11.67 33.30
C HIS A 575 6.38 -12.51 32.36
N MET A 576 6.91 -13.63 32.85
CA MET A 576 7.66 -14.57 32.02
C MET A 576 6.78 -15.70 31.52
N GLY A 577 6.15 -15.44 30.41
CA GLY A 577 5.27 -16.38 29.73
C GLY A 577 5.36 -16.29 28.21
N SER A 578 4.22 -16.45 27.57
CA SER A 578 4.03 -16.19 26.15
C SER A 578 2.87 -15.22 25.98
N ARG A 579 3.08 -14.12 25.26
CA ARG A 579 2.05 -13.13 25.01
C ARG A 579 0.82 -13.78 24.40
N ALA A 580 -0.33 -13.51 24.99
CA ALA A 580 -1.62 -14.10 24.64
C ALA A 580 -2.66 -13.02 24.40
N VAL A 581 -3.45 -13.19 23.36
CA VAL A 581 -4.68 -12.42 23.15
C VAL A 581 -5.87 -13.31 23.47
N VAL A 582 -6.80 -12.77 24.26
CA VAL A 582 -8.00 -13.48 24.70
C VAL A 582 -9.20 -12.72 24.18
N LEU A 583 -9.89 -13.30 23.21
CA LEU A 583 -11.21 -12.87 22.77
C LEU A 583 -12.23 -13.73 23.48
N VAL A 584 -13.03 -13.16 24.35
CA VAL A 584 -14.09 -13.85 25.06
C VAL A 584 -15.43 -13.20 24.76
N CYS A 585 -16.38 -13.98 24.26
CA CYS A 585 -17.76 -13.56 24.06
C CYS A 585 -18.62 -14.03 25.22
N ARG A 586 -19.69 -13.31 25.55
CA ARG A 586 -20.62 -13.61 26.61
C ARG A 586 -21.26 -14.98 26.39
N ASP A 587 -21.58 -15.28 25.13
CA ASP A 587 -22.09 -16.57 24.70
C ASP A 587 -21.77 -16.83 23.21
N GLU A 588 -22.21 -17.98 22.71
CA GLU A 588 -22.05 -18.38 21.31
C GLU A 588 -22.85 -17.51 20.33
N ALA A 589 -23.99 -16.94 20.78
CA ALA A 589 -24.83 -16.09 19.96
C ALA A 589 -24.10 -14.76 19.65
N ALA A 590 -23.49 -14.15 20.67
CA ALA A 590 -22.65 -12.95 20.52
C ALA A 590 -21.44 -13.20 19.60
N ALA A 591 -20.80 -14.37 19.74
CA ALA A 591 -19.68 -14.76 18.87
C ALA A 591 -20.13 -14.92 17.40
N ARG A 592 -21.28 -15.53 17.18
CA ARG A 592 -21.84 -15.72 15.82
C ARG A 592 -22.26 -14.39 15.20
N GLU A 593 -22.93 -13.54 15.96
CA GLU A 593 -23.43 -12.25 15.49
C GLU A 593 -22.28 -11.34 15.06
N ARG A 594 -21.24 -11.21 15.89
CA ARG A 594 -20.15 -10.26 15.61
C ARG A 594 -19.08 -10.83 14.69
N PHE A 595 -18.72 -12.11 14.86
CA PHE A 595 -17.56 -12.72 14.19
C PHE A 595 -17.95 -13.74 13.11
N GLY A 596 -19.22 -14.06 12.94
CA GLY A 596 -19.72 -14.98 11.91
C GLY A 596 -19.21 -16.43 12.08
N VAL A 597 -18.90 -16.85 13.30
CA VAL A 597 -18.36 -18.18 13.59
C VAL A 597 -19.47 -19.24 13.75
N PRO A 598 -19.18 -20.56 13.54
CA PRO A 598 -20.13 -21.63 13.73
C PRO A 598 -20.58 -21.78 15.21
N GLU A 599 -21.63 -22.63 15.42
CA GLU A 599 -22.02 -23.08 16.75
C GLU A 599 -20.90 -23.80 17.48
N GLY A 600 -20.86 -23.69 18.80
CA GLY A 600 -19.83 -24.28 19.64
C GLY A 600 -18.60 -23.38 19.87
N ILE A 601 -18.56 -22.20 19.29
CA ILE A 601 -17.43 -21.26 19.43
C ILE A 601 -17.91 -20.02 20.19
N SER A 602 -17.22 -19.68 21.28
CA SER A 602 -17.55 -18.52 22.12
C SER A 602 -16.35 -17.62 22.40
N GLY A 603 -15.31 -17.70 21.59
CA GLY A 603 -14.10 -16.89 21.69
C GLY A 603 -12.85 -17.60 21.19
N ALA A 604 -11.69 -16.99 21.43
CA ALA A 604 -10.38 -17.55 21.06
C ALA A 604 -9.27 -17.12 22.03
N LEU A 605 -8.29 -18.00 22.16
CA LEU A 605 -7.02 -17.74 22.85
C LEU A 605 -5.88 -18.03 21.88
N TYR A 606 -5.06 -17.02 21.59
CA TYR A 606 -4.00 -17.16 20.60
C TYR A 606 -2.74 -16.37 20.95
N THR A 607 -1.62 -16.77 20.34
CA THR A 607 -0.31 -16.15 20.55
C THR A 607 -0.21 -14.81 19.82
N ARG A 608 0.83 -14.03 20.08
CA ARG A 608 1.15 -12.77 19.39
C ARG A 608 1.15 -12.87 17.87
N THR A 609 1.39 -14.05 17.29
CA THR A 609 1.39 -14.32 15.85
C THR A 609 0.14 -15.04 15.35
N GLY A 610 -0.93 -15.03 16.12
CA GLY A 610 -2.21 -15.63 15.73
C GLY A 610 -2.27 -17.16 15.82
N ARG A 611 -1.28 -17.83 16.42
CA ARG A 611 -1.24 -19.31 16.53
C ARG A 611 -1.96 -19.80 17.78
N PRO A 612 -2.57 -21.00 17.75
CA PRO A 612 -3.16 -21.59 18.94
C PRO A 612 -2.08 -21.93 19.97
N PHE A 613 -2.43 -21.88 21.27
CA PHE A 613 -1.53 -22.26 22.37
C PHE A 613 -1.44 -23.77 22.57
N PHE A 614 -2.52 -24.47 22.36
CA PHE A 614 -2.68 -25.88 22.64
C PHE A 614 -2.90 -26.67 21.34
N ASP A 615 -2.57 -27.95 21.36
CA ASP A 615 -2.77 -28.85 20.24
C ASP A 615 -4.23 -29.33 20.13
N SER A 616 -5.01 -29.20 21.24
CA SER A 616 -6.45 -29.46 21.29
C SER A 616 -7.19 -28.20 21.77
N PRO A 617 -8.47 -28.01 21.42
CA PRO A 617 -9.26 -26.83 21.79
C PRO A 617 -9.66 -26.79 23.27
N GLU A 618 -9.77 -27.92 23.95
CA GLU A 618 -10.38 -28.03 25.28
C GLU A 618 -9.72 -27.18 26.37
N PRO A 619 -8.37 -27.08 26.48
CA PRO A 619 -7.76 -26.23 27.48
C PRO A 619 -8.04 -24.74 27.23
N ALA A 620 -8.06 -24.31 25.97
CA ALA A 620 -8.40 -22.93 25.59
C ALA A 620 -9.86 -22.60 25.95
N GLU A 621 -10.80 -23.48 25.63
CA GLU A 621 -12.23 -23.32 25.96
C GLU A 621 -12.45 -23.18 27.46
N ARG A 622 -11.76 -23.99 28.28
CA ARG A 622 -11.85 -23.90 29.75
C ARG A 622 -11.27 -22.58 30.27
N ILE A 623 -10.20 -22.09 29.69
CA ILE A 623 -9.64 -20.77 30.03
C ILE A 623 -10.66 -19.68 29.68
N LEU A 624 -11.22 -19.71 28.48
CA LEU A 624 -12.25 -18.75 28.03
C LEU A 624 -13.49 -18.80 28.94
N GLN A 625 -13.95 -20.00 29.34
CA GLN A 625 -15.05 -20.15 30.26
C GLN A 625 -14.75 -19.52 31.62
N ARG A 626 -13.54 -19.72 32.18
CA ARG A 626 -13.12 -19.11 33.43
C ARG A 626 -13.12 -17.57 33.35
N VAL A 627 -12.52 -17.00 32.28
CA VAL A 627 -12.50 -15.54 32.07
C VAL A 627 -13.93 -15.00 31.96
N ARG A 628 -14.82 -15.70 31.27
CA ARG A 628 -16.24 -15.35 31.14
C ARG A 628 -16.96 -15.31 32.49
N GLU A 629 -16.79 -16.36 33.31
CA GLU A 629 -17.33 -16.45 34.68
C GLU A 629 -16.85 -15.28 35.55
N CYS A 630 -15.55 -14.94 35.45
CA CYS A 630 -14.98 -13.82 36.19
C CYS A 630 -15.54 -12.48 35.68
N ALA A 631 -15.69 -12.29 34.37
CA ALA A 631 -16.25 -11.08 33.79
C ALA A 631 -17.70 -10.85 34.21
N GLU A 632 -18.52 -11.92 34.27
CA GLU A 632 -19.89 -11.88 34.79
C GLU A 632 -19.90 -11.49 36.27
N ARG A 633 -19.08 -12.13 37.10
CA ARG A 633 -18.98 -11.87 38.55
C ARG A 633 -18.48 -10.45 38.84
N ALA A 634 -17.50 -9.97 38.06
CA ALA A 634 -16.96 -8.61 38.17
C ALA A 634 -17.91 -7.53 37.63
N GLY A 635 -19.05 -7.91 37.02
CA GLY A 635 -20.05 -7.02 36.45
C GLY A 635 -19.61 -6.27 35.18
N LEU A 636 -18.54 -6.75 34.50
CA LEU A 636 -17.94 -6.03 33.35
C LEU A 636 -18.86 -6.01 32.12
N TRP A 637 -19.67 -7.03 31.90
CA TRP A 637 -20.63 -7.05 30.78
C TRP A 637 -21.63 -5.90 30.85
N ALA A 638 -22.17 -5.63 32.04
CA ALA A 638 -23.11 -4.55 32.25
C ALA A 638 -22.45 -3.17 32.28
N GLU A 639 -21.28 -3.05 32.94
CA GLU A 639 -20.56 -1.78 33.06
C GLU A 639 -20.04 -1.27 31.73
N LEU A 640 -19.52 -2.19 30.90
CA LEU A 640 -18.96 -1.86 29.59
C LEU A 640 -19.99 -1.93 28.46
N GLU A 641 -21.25 -2.29 28.77
CA GLU A 641 -22.37 -2.45 27.81
C GLU A 641 -21.95 -3.32 26.60
N THR A 642 -21.36 -4.50 26.87
CA THR A 642 -20.73 -5.32 25.83
C THR A 642 -21.08 -6.79 25.97
N ASP A 643 -21.09 -7.50 24.84
CA ASP A 643 -21.23 -8.96 24.78
C ASP A 643 -19.90 -9.66 24.42
N TRP A 644 -18.79 -8.93 24.29
CA TRP A 644 -17.47 -9.50 24.09
C TRP A 644 -16.35 -8.59 24.63
N LEU A 645 -15.27 -9.21 25.09
CA LEU A 645 -14.06 -8.55 25.59
C LEU A 645 -12.84 -9.05 24.81
N LEU A 646 -11.96 -8.15 24.47
CA LEU A 646 -10.65 -8.45 23.88
C LEU A 646 -9.56 -8.03 24.85
N LEU A 647 -8.78 -9.01 25.37
CA LEU A 647 -7.74 -8.78 26.37
C LEU A 647 -6.37 -9.06 25.79
N ASP A 648 -5.39 -8.29 26.25
CA ASP A 648 -3.95 -8.59 26.09
C ASP A 648 -3.40 -9.15 27.40
N ALA A 649 -2.77 -10.28 27.34
CA ALA A 649 -2.37 -11.05 28.50
C ALA A 649 -1.03 -11.76 28.31
N GLU A 650 -0.49 -12.31 29.38
CA GLU A 650 0.63 -13.25 29.36
C GLU A 650 0.16 -14.61 29.88
N LEU A 651 0.39 -15.68 29.09
CA LEU A 651 0.09 -17.05 29.50
C LEU A 651 1.37 -17.73 29.98
N MET A 652 1.35 -18.20 31.22
CA MET A 652 2.47 -18.88 31.90
C MET A 652 2.17 -20.36 32.14
N PRO A 653 3.20 -21.25 32.19
CA PRO A 653 4.63 -20.93 32.15
C PRO A 653 5.16 -20.74 30.71
N TRP A 654 6.30 -20.05 30.59
CA TRP A 654 7.03 -19.91 29.32
C TRP A 654 7.30 -21.28 28.66
N SER A 655 7.59 -22.32 29.45
CA SER A 655 7.84 -23.67 28.97
C SER A 655 6.67 -24.27 28.19
N LEU A 656 5.44 -23.76 28.34
CA LEU A 656 4.27 -24.26 27.62
C LEU A 656 4.45 -24.19 26.07
N LYS A 657 5.00 -23.09 25.59
CA LYS A 657 5.26 -22.86 24.15
C LYS A 657 6.73 -23.03 23.76
N ALA A 658 7.65 -22.75 24.69
CA ALA A 658 9.09 -22.78 24.44
C ALA A 658 9.73 -24.16 24.64
N THR A 659 8.97 -25.24 24.84
CA THR A 659 9.47 -26.59 25.13
C THR A 659 10.54 -27.06 24.15
N GLY A 660 10.34 -26.82 22.84
CA GLY A 660 11.31 -27.20 21.82
C GLY A 660 12.62 -26.44 21.94
N LEU A 661 12.56 -25.12 22.19
CA LEU A 661 13.71 -24.25 22.39
C LEU A 661 14.47 -24.62 23.68
N LEU A 662 13.73 -24.84 24.76
CA LEU A 662 14.28 -25.25 26.04
C LEU A 662 15.05 -26.57 25.92
N ARG A 663 14.47 -27.60 25.33
CA ARG A 663 15.10 -28.91 25.19
C ARG A 663 16.29 -28.91 24.25
N LYS A 664 16.18 -28.27 23.08
CA LYS A 664 17.20 -28.34 22.02
C LYS A 664 18.35 -27.37 22.24
N GLN A 665 18.15 -26.27 22.94
CA GLN A 665 19.17 -25.23 23.11
C GLN A 665 19.56 -25.06 24.58
N TYR A 666 18.68 -24.56 25.45
CA TYR A 666 19.06 -24.14 26.80
C TYR A 666 19.41 -25.31 27.72
N ALA A 667 18.58 -26.33 27.81
CA ALA A 667 18.87 -27.52 28.60
C ALA A 667 20.11 -28.27 28.10
N ALA A 668 20.32 -28.31 26.75
CA ALA A 668 21.50 -28.92 26.17
C ALA A 668 22.81 -28.21 26.61
N VAL A 669 22.81 -26.85 26.59
CA VAL A 669 23.96 -26.05 27.08
C VAL A 669 24.20 -26.26 28.55
N GLY A 670 23.17 -26.26 29.40
CA GLY A 670 23.25 -26.50 30.84
C GLY A 670 23.79 -27.89 31.17
N ALA A 671 23.27 -28.92 30.48
CA ALA A 671 23.71 -30.30 30.68
C ALA A 671 25.15 -30.52 30.23
N ALA A 672 25.55 -29.99 29.10
CA ALA A 672 26.93 -30.10 28.61
C ALA A 672 27.90 -29.40 29.56
N SER A 673 27.57 -28.23 30.07
CA SER A 673 28.37 -27.47 31.03
C SER A 673 28.53 -28.25 32.35
N ALA A 674 27.42 -28.78 32.88
CA ALA A 674 27.45 -29.59 34.11
C ALA A 674 28.31 -30.87 34.00
N GLY A 675 28.38 -31.45 32.80
CA GLY A 675 29.20 -32.64 32.53
C GLY A 675 30.70 -32.34 32.35
N VAL A 676 31.02 -31.16 31.76
CA VAL A 676 32.42 -30.87 31.36
C VAL A 676 33.21 -30.13 32.45
N PHE A 677 32.61 -29.10 33.08
CA PHE A 677 33.35 -28.24 34.02
C PHE A 677 33.92 -28.94 35.24
N PRO A 678 33.25 -29.86 35.93
CA PRO A 678 33.82 -30.52 37.10
C PRO A 678 35.10 -31.30 36.75
N GLY A 679 35.14 -32.04 35.64
CA GLY A 679 36.33 -32.75 35.19
C GLY A 679 37.47 -31.82 34.77
N ALA A 680 37.18 -30.74 34.07
CA ALA A 680 38.13 -29.73 33.62
C ALA A 680 38.77 -28.99 34.83
N LEU A 681 37.95 -28.58 35.77
CA LEU A 681 38.43 -27.93 37.01
C LEU A 681 39.29 -28.87 37.87
N GLY A 682 38.85 -30.10 38.07
CA GLY A 682 39.60 -31.08 38.83
C GLY A 682 40.95 -31.39 38.19
N ALA A 683 41.06 -31.48 36.86
CA ALA A 683 42.33 -31.68 36.15
C ALA A 683 43.26 -30.45 36.32
N LEU A 684 42.73 -29.23 36.23
CA LEU A 684 43.54 -28.02 36.42
C LEU A 684 43.97 -27.82 37.90
N GLU A 685 43.15 -28.19 38.84
CA GLU A 685 43.49 -28.15 40.29
C GLU A 685 44.55 -29.17 40.58
N ALA A 686 44.48 -30.39 40.02
CA ALA A 686 45.54 -31.42 40.17
C ALA A 686 46.87 -30.96 39.49
N ALA A 687 46.80 -30.23 38.36
CA ALA A 687 48.01 -29.67 37.76
C ALA A 687 48.63 -28.56 38.61
N ALA A 688 47.81 -27.66 39.17
CA ALA A 688 48.27 -26.62 40.08
C ALA A 688 48.93 -27.20 41.33
N ALA A 689 48.35 -28.24 41.92
CA ALA A 689 48.91 -28.97 43.06
C ALA A 689 50.28 -29.61 42.77
N ARG A 690 50.58 -29.92 41.50
CA ARG A 690 51.88 -30.38 41.03
C ARG A 690 52.88 -29.26 40.70
N GLY A 691 52.51 -27.99 40.98
CA GLY A 691 53.38 -26.85 40.73
C GLY A 691 53.34 -26.30 39.30
N VAL A 692 52.43 -26.75 38.48
CA VAL A 692 52.23 -26.16 37.12
C VAL A 692 51.44 -24.87 37.24
N ASP A 693 51.96 -23.78 36.67
CA ASP A 693 51.24 -22.50 36.66
C ASP A 693 50.09 -22.53 35.70
N VAL A 694 48.93 -22.85 36.20
CA VAL A 694 47.63 -22.85 35.50
C VAL A 694 46.68 -21.85 36.14
N SER A 695 47.14 -20.98 36.97
CA SER A 695 46.34 -20.04 37.79
C SER A 695 45.35 -19.20 36.96
N ALA A 696 45.83 -18.60 35.88
CA ALA A 696 44.98 -17.81 34.96
C ALA A 696 43.96 -18.64 34.23
N LEU A 697 44.28 -19.89 33.83
CA LEU A 697 43.36 -20.80 33.14
C LEU A 697 42.32 -21.34 34.12
N LEU A 698 42.75 -21.73 35.31
CA LEU A 698 41.86 -22.22 36.35
C LEU A 698 40.84 -21.12 36.78
N GLY A 699 41.28 -19.86 36.93
CA GLY A 699 40.38 -18.73 37.19
C GLY A 699 39.32 -18.57 36.12
N ARG A 700 39.75 -18.52 34.84
CA ARG A 700 38.80 -18.41 33.71
C ARG A 700 37.81 -19.58 33.67
N GLN A 701 38.25 -20.82 33.94
CA GLN A 701 37.33 -21.96 33.90
C GLN A 701 36.36 -21.97 35.09
N ARG A 702 36.77 -21.50 36.26
CA ARG A 702 35.89 -21.32 37.42
C ARG A 702 34.81 -20.26 37.12
N ASP A 703 35.20 -19.15 36.55
CA ASP A 703 34.26 -18.10 36.16
C ASP A 703 33.24 -18.62 35.12
N ARG A 704 33.70 -19.39 34.09
CA ARG A 704 32.81 -20.02 33.11
C ARG A 704 31.86 -21.02 33.72
N ALA A 705 32.33 -21.81 34.64
CA ALA A 705 31.50 -22.78 35.37
C ALA A 705 30.42 -22.05 36.19
N SER A 706 30.78 -20.95 36.84
CA SER A 706 29.85 -20.11 37.61
C SER A 706 28.80 -19.47 36.68
N ASP A 707 29.21 -18.91 35.53
CA ASP A 707 28.30 -18.31 34.54
C ASP A 707 27.32 -19.34 33.98
N ALA A 708 27.80 -20.57 33.71
CA ALA A 708 26.95 -21.65 33.19
C ALA A 708 25.97 -22.17 34.24
N ALA A 709 26.36 -22.18 35.51
CA ALA A 709 25.47 -22.53 36.61
C ALA A 709 24.36 -21.46 36.78
N ALA A 710 24.73 -20.17 36.75
CA ALA A 710 23.77 -19.07 36.78
C ALA A 710 22.79 -19.09 35.60
N PHE A 711 23.26 -19.41 34.39
CA PHE A 711 22.42 -19.60 33.23
C PHE A 711 21.39 -20.74 33.40
N THR A 712 21.84 -21.85 33.96
CA THR A 712 20.98 -23.01 34.20
C THR A 712 19.89 -22.69 35.23
N GLU A 713 20.25 -21.98 36.28
CA GLU A 713 19.32 -21.54 37.31
C GLU A 713 18.32 -20.54 36.76
N ALA A 714 18.77 -19.59 35.92
CA ALA A 714 17.91 -18.56 35.32
C ALA A 714 16.76 -19.16 34.51
N TYR A 715 17.01 -20.07 33.55
CA TYR A 715 15.93 -20.60 32.74
C TYR A 715 15.03 -21.61 33.47
N ARG A 716 15.54 -22.30 34.50
CA ARG A 716 14.77 -23.29 35.27
C ARG A 716 13.64 -22.64 36.08
N ARG A 717 13.78 -21.43 36.52
CA ARG A 717 12.78 -20.68 37.26
C ARG A 717 11.47 -20.52 36.49
N TYR A 718 11.54 -20.46 35.16
CA TYR A 718 10.39 -20.24 34.28
C TYR A 718 9.83 -21.51 33.66
N CYS A 719 10.27 -22.68 34.20
CA CYS A 719 9.87 -24.00 33.73
C CYS A 719 9.26 -24.78 34.87
N TRP A 720 7.95 -24.91 34.89
CA TRP A 720 7.25 -25.79 35.80
C TRP A 720 6.25 -26.70 35.07
N ARG A 721 5.77 -27.73 35.76
CA ARG A 721 4.87 -28.72 35.19
C ARG A 721 3.47 -28.14 35.05
N VAL A 722 2.81 -28.43 33.92
CA VAL A 722 1.41 -28.17 33.64
C VAL A 722 0.68 -29.50 33.63
N GLY A 723 -0.54 -29.52 34.18
CA GLY A 723 -1.34 -30.74 34.35
C GLY A 723 -0.93 -31.52 35.61
N ALA A 724 -1.83 -31.68 36.54
CA ALA A 724 -1.64 -32.46 37.74
C ALA A 724 -2.59 -33.68 37.75
N GLU A 725 -2.05 -34.89 38.04
CA GLU A 725 -2.91 -36.04 38.34
C GLU A 725 -3.64 -35.77 39.64
N ARG A 726 -4.95 -35.71 39.62
CA ARG A 726 -5.77 -35.73 40.82
C ARG A 726 -5.80 -37.13 41.40
N PRO A 727 -5.57 -37.31 42.70
CA PRO A 727 -5.77 -38.62 43.31
C PRO A 727 -7.21 -39.08 43.08
N ALA A 728 -7.36 -40.35 42.69
CA ALA A 728 -8.65 -40.97 42.48
C ALA A 728 -9.53 -40.83 43.71
N GLY A 729 -10.69 -40.19 43.57
CA GLY A 729 -11.67 -40.16 44.66
C GLY A 729 -12.19 -41.58 44.94
N ALA A 730 -12.51 -41.89 46.18
CA ALA A 730 -13.03 -43.21 46.59
C ALA A 730 -14.27 -43.54 45.77
N GLY A 731 -14.10 -44.39 44.74
CA GLY A 731 -15.19 -44.89 43.89
C GLY A 731 -15.05 -44.68 42.37
N THR A 732 -14.01 -44.00 41.86
CA THR A 732 -13.76 -43.86 40.39
C THR A 732 -12.42 -44.50 40.02
N ALA A 733 -12.42 -45.38 39.03
CA ALA A 733 -11.24 -46.16 38.64
C ALA A 733 -10.18 -45.41 37.80
N GLU A 734 -10.43 -44.16 37.42
CA GLU A 734 -9.50 -43.39 36.60
C GLU A 734 -9.07 -42.06 37.26
N PRO A 735 -7.76 -41.73 37.27
CA PRO A 735 -7.31 -40.43 37.75
C PRO A 735 -7.82 -39.33 36.81
N ARG A 736 -8.49 -38.33 37.36
CA ARG A 736 -8.88 -37.13 36.59
C ARG A 736 -7.67 -36.21 36.54
N ILE A 737 -7.24 -35.86 35.33
CA ILE A 737 -6.16 -34.89 35.10
C ILE A 737 -6.79 -33.49 35.14
N ASP A 738 -6.28 -32.60 36.00
CA ASP A 738 -6.58 -31.17 35.92
C ASP A 738 -5.60 -30.54 34.93
N GLU A 739 -6.04 -30.44 33.68
CA GLU A 739 -5.21 -29.96 32.58
C GLU A 739 -4.76 -28.51 32.73
N LEU A 740 -5.48 -27.70 33.51
CA LEU A 740 -5.15 -26.29 33.77
C LEU A 740 -4.24 -26.12 34.99
N ALA A 741 -3.99 -27.17 35.77
CA ALA A 741 -3.12 -27.06 36.93
C ALA A 741 -1.72 -26.58 36.55
N GLY A 742 -1.28 -25.48 37.14
CA GLY A 742 0.00 -24.83 36.83
C GLY A 742 -0.04 -23.85 35.65
N ILE A 743 -1.15 -23.69 34.94
CA ILE A 743 -1.34 -22.61 33.98
C ILE A 743 -1.78 -21.36 34.73
N ARG A 744 -1.20 -20.21 34.35
CA ARG A 744 -1.62 -18.89 34.83
C ARG A 744 -1.77 -17.94 33.67
N LEU A 745 -2.82 -17.13 33.68
CA LEU A 745 -3.09 -16.06 32.74
C LEU A 745 -3.02 -14.71 33.47
N ALA A 746 -2.11 -13.83 33.08
CA ALA A 746 -2.00 -12.48 33.62
C ALA A 746 -2.48 -11.45 32.56
N PRO A 747 -3.72 -11.02 32.59
CA PRO A 747 -4.17 -9.90 31.77
C PRO A 747 -3.51 -8.62 32.26
N PHE A 748 -3.17 -7.70 31.33
CA PHE A 748 -2.62 -6.40 31.66
C PHE A 748 -3.21 -5.27 30.82
N GLN A 749 -4.11 -5.59 29.86
CA GLN A 749 -4.83 -4.58 29.08
C GLN A 749 -6.17 -5.13 28.58
N ILE A 750 -7.22 -4.29 28.66
CA ILE A 750 -8.49 -4.50 27.93
C ILE A 750 -8.42 -3.65 26.68
N LEU A 751 -8.34 -4.27 25.52
CA LEU A 751 -8.07 -3.63 24.24
C LEU A 751 -9.33 -3.01 23.61
N ALA A 752 -10.41 -3.77 23.56
CA ALA A 752 -11.65 -3.33 22.94
C ALA A 752 -12.87 -4.10 23.49
N VAL A 753 -14.02 -3.45 23.34
CA VAL A 753 -15.36 -3.96 23.63
C VAL A 753 -16.28 -3.57 22.47
N GLN A 754 -17.52 -3.98 22.50
CA GLN A 754 -18.51 -3.61 21.48
C GLN A 754 -18.66 -2.10 21.37
N GLY A 755 -18.47 -1.57 20.16
CA GLY A 755 -18.62 -0.15 19.87
C GLY A 755 -17.54 0.76 20.44
N ARG A 756 -16.49 0.23 21.12
CA ARG A 756 -15.48 1.08 21.74
C ARG A 756 -14.10 0.42 21.84
N SER A 757 -13.07 1.10 21.32
CA SER A 757 -11.67 0.81 21.61
C SER A 757 -11.31 1.36 23.00
N LEU A 758 -10.73 0.53 23.85
CA LEU A 758 -10.25 0.92 25.19
C LEU A 758 -8.73 1.14 25.22
N ALA A 759 -8.05 0.97 24.08
CA ALA A 759 -6.60 1.13 23.98
C ALA A 759 -6.10 2.55 24.31
N GLY A 760 -6.97 3.54 24.27
CA GLY A 760 -6.69 4.92 24.66
C GLY A 760 -6.95 5.27 26.13
N LEU A 761 -7.54 4.36 26.93
CA LEU A 761 -7.77 4.61 28.37
C LEU A 761 -6.45 4.55 29.15
N PRO A 762 -6.32 5.35 30.21
CA PRO A 762 -5.16 5.28 31.13
C PRO A 762 -4.91 3.86 31.61
N HIS A 763 -3.65 3.44 31.63
CA HIS A 763 -3.27 2.08 32.03
C HIS A 763 -3.75 1.71 33.44
N THR A 764 -3.77 2.67 34.36
CA THR A 764 -4.26 2.44 35.72
C THR A 764 -5.74 2.12 35.81
N GLU A 765 -6.57 2.71 34.95
CA GLU A 765 -8.02 2.40 34.86
C GLU A 765 -8.22 1.00 34.29
N GLN A 766 -7.52 0.64 33.24
CA GLN A 766 -7.59 -0.70 32.66
C GLN A 766 -7.14 -1.78 33.66
N LEU A 767 -6.04 -1.55 34.36
CA LEU A 767 -5.54 -2.47 35.39
C LEU A 767 -6.47 -2.58 36.60
N ALA A 768 -7.20 -1.51 36.97
CA ALA A 768 -8.23 -1.58 37.99
C ALA A 768 -9.40 -2.49 37.61
N MET A 769 -9.82 -2.50 36.34
CA MET A 769 -10.82 -3.46 35.84
C MET A 769 -10.30 -4.89 35.85
N ILE A 770 -9.02 -5.07 35.51
CA ILE A 770 -8.37 -6.38 35.53
C ILE A 770 -8.23 -6.92 36.96
N ASP A 771 -7.91 -6.06 37.95
CA ASP A 771 -7.86 -6.45 39.37
C ASP A 771 -9.21 -7.04 39.80
N ARG A 772 -10.33 -6.43 39.37
CA ARG A 772 -11.67 -6.99 39.66
C ARG A 772 -11.91 -8.35 39.03
N LEU A 773 -11.36 -8.63 37.86
CA LEU A 773 -11.41 -9.98 37.27
C LEU A 773 -10.67 -11.00 38.13
N VAL A 774 -9.50 -10.65 38.62
CA VAL A 774 -8.70 -11.50 39.50
C VAL A 774 -9.38 -11.70 40.85
N GLU A 775 -9.94 -10.65 41.47
CA GLU A 775 -10.73 -10.71 42.69
C GLU A 775 -11.96 -11.60 42.54
N ALA A 776 -12.69 -11.46 41.38
CA ALA A 776 -13.84 -12.29 41.05
C ALA A 776 -13.48 -13.78 40.99
N GLU A 777 -12.30 -14.14 40.43
CA GLU A 777 -11.85 -15.53 40.46
C GLU A 777 -11.62 -16.05 41.87
N ALA A 778 -10.97 -15.27 42.72
CA ALA A 778 -10.72 -15.64 44.12
C ALA A 778 -12.04 -15.88 44.90
N GLU A 779 -13.06 -15.05 44.63
CA GLU A 779 -14.40 -15.25 45.21
C GLU A 779 -15.06 -16.55 44.72
N LEU A 780 -15.02 -16.81 43.42
CA LEU A 780 -15.54 -18.03 42.81
C LEU A 780 -14.83 -19.29 43.33
N GLU A 781 -13.53 -19.20 43.58
CA GLU A 781 -12.78 -20.28 44.18
C GLU A 781 -13.13 -20.53 45.64
N ALA A 782 -13.30 -19.48 46.42
CA ALA A 782 -13.72 -19.54 47.83
C ALA A 782 -15.11 -20.15 47.93
N GLU A 783 -16.08 -19.77 47.12
CA GLU A 783 -17.43 -20.35 47.03
C GLU A 783 -17.40 -21.84 46.67
N ALA A 784 -16.57 -22.21 45.68
CA ALA A 784 -16.41 -23.60 45.25
C ALA A 784 -15.81 -24.48 46.39
N ALA A 785 -14.84 -23.93 47.14
CA ALA A 785 -14.21 -24.61 48.28
C ALA A 785 -15.19 -24.77 49.46
N ALA A 786 -16.02 -23.74 49.75
CA ALA A 786 -17.04 -23.81 50.79
C ALA A 786 -18.20 -24.79 50.51
N GLY A 787 -18.56 -24.94 49.21
CA GLY A 787 -19.60 -25.89 48.78
C GLY A 787 -19.16 -27.35 48.74
N ALA A 788 -17.88 -27.65 48.78
CA ALA A 788 -17.32 -28.99 48.73
C ALA A 788 -17.34 -29.65 50.12
N GLN A 789 -18.44 -30.32 50.51
CA GLN A 789 -18.51 -31.16 51.69
C GLN A 789 -17.75 -32.45 51.45
N GLY A 790 -16.49 -32.55 51.93
CA GLY A 790 -15.74 -33.81 51.99
C GLY A 790 -14.21 -33.62 51.81
N PRO A 791 -13.37 -34.52 52.37
CA PRO A 791 -11.90 -34.43 52.24
C PRO A 791 -11.38 -34.70 50.84
N ALA A 792 -12.24 -34.87 49.85
CA ALA A 792 -11.92 -35.02 48.43
C ALA A 792 -12.26 -33.74 47.58
N GLY A 793 -12.66 -32.64 48.22
CA GLY A 793 -12.96 -31.36 47.55
C GLY A 793 -11.64 -30.72 47.06
N GLY A 794 -11.23 -31.13 45.89
CA GLY A 794 -10.13 -30.48 45.22
C GLY A 794 -10.54 -29.05 44.80
N GLY A 795 -10.00 -28.03 45.48
CA GLY A 795 -10.20 -26.64 45.11
C GLY A 795 -9.83 -26.39 43.65
N ARG A 796 -10.51 -25.47 43.03
CA ARG A 796 -10.09 -24.95 41.71
C ARG A 796 -8.69 -24.33 41.87
N THR A 797 -7.81 -24.53 40.92
CA THR A 797 -6.50 -23.87 40.88
C THR A 797 -6.67 -22.48 40.32
N ALA A 798 -6.12 -21.44 40.97
CA ALA A 798 -6.15 -20.07 40.45
C ALA A 798 -5.54 -20.00 39.07
N LEU A 799 -6.30 -19.43 38.11
CA LEU A 799 -5.88 -19.23 36.72
C LEU A 799 -5.40 -17.80 36.51
N LEU A 800 -6.17 -16.79 36.96
CA LEU A 800 -5.84 -15.39 36.77
C LEU A 800 -4.75 -14.93 37.76
N ALA A 801 -3.78 -14.17 37.26
CA ALA A 801 -2.73 -13.60 38.04
C ALA A 801 -2.74 -12.06 37.92
N PRO A 802 -2.58 -11.31 39.01
CA PRO A 802 -2.50 -9.87 39.00
C PRO A 802 -1.20 -9.41 38.35
N THR A 803 -1.21 -8.24 37.70
CA THR A 803 -0.01 -7.54 37.23
C THR A 803 0.35 -6.44 38.23
N ARG A 804 1.49 -6.62 38.94
CA ARG A 804 2.02 -5.59 39.87
C ARG A 804 2.41 -4.34 39.11
N ARG A 805 2.19 -3.17 39.68
CA ARG A 805 2.49 -1.88 39.06
C ARG A 805 2.96 -0.82 40.03
N LEU A 806 3.72 0.15 39.51
CA LEU A 806 4.16 1.36 40.23
C LEU A 806 4.07 2.56 39.27
N VAL A 807 3.47 3.66 39.73
CA VAL A 807 3.46 4.94 38.97
C VAL A 807 4.71 5.73 39.36
N VAL A 808 5.41 6.28 38.33
CA VAL A 808 6.66 7.05 38.51
C VAL A 808 6.52 8.40 37.81
N ASP A 809 6.78 9.50 38.54
CA ASP A 809 7.01 10.81 37.96
C ASP A 809 8.44 10.91 37.44
N THR A 810 8.63 11.00 36.13
CA THR A 810 9.95 11.02 35.46
C THR A 810 10.73 12.30 35.77
N THR A 811 10.10 13.33 36.34
CA THR A 811 10.69 14.63 36.68
C THR A 811 11.09 14.72 38.17
N ASP A 812 10.60 13.80 38.99
CA ASP A 812 10.94 13.71 40.41
C ASP A 812 12.02 12.64 40.68
N GLU A 813 13.18 13.05 41.18
CA GLU A 813 14.30 12.15 41.41
C GLU A 813 13.97 11.08 42.47
N ALA A 814 13.16 11.37 43.50
CA ALA A 814 12.77 10.40 44.52
C ALA A 814 11.83 9.33 43.90
N SER A 815 10.90 9.74 43.06
CA SER A 815 10.00 8.83 42.32
C SER A 815 10.77 7.93 41.35
N VAL A 816 11.72 8.48 40.61
CA VAL A 816 12.64 7.72 39.74
C VAL A 816 13.46 6.71 40.54
N ALA A 817 14.02 7.10 41.65
CA ALA A 817 14.78 6.20 42.54
C ALA A 817 13.90 5.04 43.07
N ALA A 818 12.66 5.33 43.45
CA ALA A 818 11.70 4.32 43.90
C ALA A 818 11.38 3.31 42.75
N GLY A 819 11.20 3.80 41.51
CA GLY A 819 11.00 2.94 40.34
C GLY A 819 12.18 2.03 40.03
N ILE A 820 13.43 2.53 40.20
CA ILE A 820 14.64 1.73 40.04
C ILE A 820 14.73 0.68 41.16
N ALA A 821 14.49 1.05 42.42
CA ALA A 821 14.51 0.12 43.57
C ALA A 821 13.48 -1.01 43.36
N TRP A 822 12.27 -0.66 42.95
CA TRP A 822 11.22 -1.65 42.66
C TRP A 822 11.62 -2.64 41.53
N TRP A 823 12.28 -2.17 40.48
CA TRP A 823 12.79 -3.05 39.41
C TRP A 823 13.93 -3.97 39.95
N LEU A 824 14.82 -3.45 40.81
CA LEU A 824 15.86 -4.26 41.40
C LEU A 824 15.26 -5.37 42.27
N ASP A 825 14.24 -5.07 43.08
CA ASP A 825 13.54 -6.05 43.93
C ASP A 825 12.85 -7.12 43.07
N LEU A 826 12.10 -6.71 42.01
CA LEU A 826 11.47 -7.64 41.06
C LEU A 826 12.47 -8.61 40.43
N THR A 827 13.63 -8.10 40.01
CA THR A 827 14.63 -8.91 39.31
C THR A 827 15.49 -9.74 40.27
N ALA A 828 15.69 -9.31 41.53
CA ALA A 828 16.33 -10.10 42.58
C ALA A 828 15.49 -11.32 42.94
N ASP A 829 14.16 -11.17 43.00
CA ASP A 829 13.21 -12.26 43.24
C ASP A 829 13.10 -13.22 42.03
N GLY A 830 13.81 -12.93 40.96
CA GLY A 830 13.86 -13.73 39.75
C GLY A 830 12.79 -13.38 38.73
N GLY A 831 12.15 -12.22 38.83
CA GLY A 831 11.25 -11.69 37.80
C GLY A 831 11.98 -11.36 36.49
N GLU A 832 11.27 -11.33 35.36
CA GLU A 832 11.82 -10.96 34.06
C GLU A 832 12.29 -9.50 34.04
N GLY A 833 11.61 -8.63 34.75
CA GLY A 833 11.81 -7.19 34.78
C GLY A 833 10.50 -6.44 34.76
N MET A 834 10.48 -5.28 34.12
CA MET A 834 9.27 -4.48 33.97
C MET A 834 9.12 -3.91 32.54
N VAL A 835 7.91 -3.48 32.23
CA VAL A 835 7.59 -2.62 31.07
C VAL A 835 7.23 -1.24 31.59
N VAL A 836 7.93 -0.21 31.13
CA VAL A 836 7.59 1.18 31.38
C VAL A 836 6.71 1.70 30.26
N LYS A 837 5.54 2.21 30.59
CA LYS A 837 4.56 2.74 29.65
C LYS A 837 4.17 4.17 30.07
N PRO A 838 3.77 5.05 29.14
CA PRO A 838 3.12 6.31 29.52
C PRO A 838 1.90 6.00 30.40
N LEU A 839 1.61 6.83 31.40
CA LEU A 839 0.39 6.63 32.19
C LEU A 839 -0.86 6.75 31.33
N GLU A 840 -0.89 7.76 30.48
CA GLU A 840 -1.86 7.89 29.38
C GLU A 840 -1.48 6.93 28.26
N ALA A 841 -2.40 6.05 27.86
CA ALA A 841 -2.08 4.98 26.92
C ALA A 841 -1.71 5.48 25.50
N LEU A 842 -2.35 6.56 25.02
CA LEU A 842 -2.12 7.12 23.69
C LEU A 842 -1.50 8.53 23.79
N VAL A 843 -0.18 8.61 23.73
CA VAL A 843 0.56 9.87 23.83
C VAL A 843 1.27 10.21 22.52
N ARG A 844 1.31 11.51 22.22
CA ARG A 844 2.05 12.07 21.07
C ARG A 844 3.14 13.02 21.58
N GLY A 845 4.30 12.96 20.96
CA GLY A 845 5.38 13.88 21.21
C GLY A 845 5.06 15.29 20.71
N ALA A 846 5.94 16.23 21.00
CA ALA A 846 5.82 17.63 20.60
C ALA A 846 5.73 17.82 19.06
N ASP A 847 6.22 16.87 18.29
CA ASP A 847 6.13 16.82 16.82
C ASP A 847 4.82 16.20 16.30
N GLY A 848 3.88 15.86 17.19
CA GLY A 848 2.60 15.23 16.86
C GLY A 848 2.67 13.74 16.53
N ARG A 849 3.85 13.11 16.55
CA ARG A 849 4.03 11.68 16.27
C ARG A 849 3.74 10.83 17.50
N LEU A 850 3.31 9.59 17.25
CA LEU A 850 3.20 8.60 18.33
C LEU A 850 4.56 8.36 18.97
N ILE A 851 4.59 8.27 20.31
CA ILE A 851 5.75 7.81 21.07
C ILE A 851 5.68 6.29 21.28
N GLN A 852 6.77 5.71 21.83
CA GLN A 852 6.81 4.27 22.11
C GLN A 852 5.70 3.88 23.10
N PRO A 853 4.86 2.86 22.78
CA PRO A 853 3.77 2.43 23.67
C PRO A 853 4.26 1.73 24.93
N GLY A 854 5.50 1.25 24.92
CA GLY A 854 6.15 0.61 26.06
C GLY A 854 7.63 0.39 25.80
N ILE A 855 8.42 0.53 26.84
CA ILE A 855 9.87 0.24 26.84
C ILE A 855 10.11 -0.87 27.84
N LYS A 856 10.63 -2.02 27.37
CA LYS A 856 10.94 -3.15 28.25
C LYS A 856 12.31 -2.96 28.91
N CYS A 857 12.35 -3.16 30.25
CA CYS A 857 13.53 -3.14 31.07
C CYS A 857 13.71 -4.52 31.72
N ARG A 858 14.53 -5.36 31.09
CA ARG A 858 14.72 -6.76 31.48
C ARG A 858 15.84 -6.92 32.49
N GLY A 859 15.61 -7.80 33.44
CA GLY A 859 16.57 -8.10 34.50
C GLY A 859 17.81 -8.83 33.99
N ARG A 860 18.89 -8.70 34.79
CA ARG A 860 20.21 -9.25 34.45
C ARG A 860 20.18 -10.78 34.21
N GLU A 861 19.49 -11.53 35.05
CA GLU A 861 19.47 -13.00 34.93
C GLU A 861 18.56 -13.48 33.77
N TYR A 862 17.46 -12.75 33.48
CA TYR A 862 16.68 -13.00 32.29
C TYR A 862 17.48 -12.77 31.01
N LEU A 863 18.22 -11.66 30.94
CA LEU A 863 19.09 -11.35 29.80
C LEU A 863 20.21 -12.38 29.60
N ARG A 864 20.62 -13.10 30.67
CA ARG A 864 21.53 -14.24 30.59
C ARG A 864 20.94 -15.39 29.73
N ILE A 865 19.63 -15.61 29.82
CA ILE A 865 18.95 -16.59 28.96
C ILE A 865 19.04 -16.19 27.48
N ILE A 866 18.84 -14.90 27.20
CA ILE A 866 18.76 -14.36 25.83
C ILE A 866 20.15 -14.24 25.18
N TYR A 867 21.16 -13.76 25.90
CA TYR A 867 22.48 -13.47 25.32
C TYR A 867 23.55 -14.52 25.65
N GLY A 868 23.22 -15.49 26.51
CA GLY A 868 24.09 -16.58 26.89
C GLY A 868 24.81 -16.41 28.24
N PRO A 869 25.45 -17.48 28.75
CA PRO A 869 26.00 -17.52 30.09
C PRO A 869 26.98 -16.37 30.41
N GLU A 870 27.89 -16.09 29.50
CA GLU A 870 29.01 -15.14 29.66
C GLU A 870 28.68 -13.70 29.25
N TYR A 871 27.39 -13.33 29.04
CA TYR A 871 27.05 -12.00 28.51
C TYR A 871 27.41 -10.85 29.45
N THR A 872 27.44 -11.10 30.77
CA THR A 872 27.78 -10.11 31.81
C THR A 872 29.27 -9.77 31.88
N ARG A 873 30.13 -10.48 31.15
CA ARG A 873 31.55 -10.18 31.08
C ARG A 873 31.79 -8.82 30.42
N PRO A 874 32.76 -8.01 30.90
CA PRO A 874 32.93 -6.62 30.44
C PRO A 874 33.11 -6.49 28.92
N GLU A 875 33.82 -7.42 28.28
CA GLU A 875 34.01 -7.42 26.84
C GLU A 875 32.73 -7.70 26.07
N ASN A 876 31.87 -8.58 26.53
CA ASN A 876 30.60 -8.91 25.93
C ASN A 876 29.56 -7.80 26.13
N LEU A 877 29.51 -7.26 27.36
CA LEU A 877 28.65 -6.11 27.66
C LEU A 877 28.98 -4.90 26.79
N ARG A 878 30.27 -4.59 26.61
CA ARG A 878 30.68 -3.47 25.73
C ARG A 878 30.19 -3.65 24.29
N ARG A 879 30.24 -4.89 23.73
CA ARG A 879 29.72 -5.19 22.40
C ARG A 879 28.20 -5.05 22.33
N LEU A 880 27.48 -5.54 23.34
CA LEU A 880 26.02 -5.47 23.39
C LEU A 880 25.48 -4.06 23.60
N ARG A 881 26.25 -3.20 24.29
CA ARG A 881 25.87 -1.77 24.50
C ARG A 881 25.90 -0.93 23.24
N VAL A 882 26.58 -1.38 22.16
CA VAL A 882 26.66 -0.69 20.85
C VAL A 882 25.52 -1.12 19.91
N ARG A 883 24.54 -1.90 20.38
CA ARG A 883 23.41 -2.35 19.58
C ARG A 883 22.56 -1.19 19.07
N HIS A 884 22.09 -1.29 17.81
CA HIS A 884 21.25 -0.28 17.17
C HIS A 884 19.77 -0.58 17.39
N LEU A 885 19.09 0.26 18.17
CA LEU A 885 17.66 0.08 18.52
C LEU A 885 16.69 0.78 17.55
N GLY A 886 17.19 1.64 16.66
CA GLY A 886 16.33 2.49 15.80
C GLY A 886 15.36 1.70 14.96
N HIS A 887 15.81 0.62 14.33
CA HIS A 887 14.93 -0.22 13.49
C HIS A 887 13.86 -0.93 14.34
N LYS A 888 14.21 -1.49 15.49
CA LYS A 888 13.26 -2.13 16.42
C LYS A 888 12.22 -1.14 16.96
N ARG A 889 12.64 0.08 17.31
CA ARG A 889 11.74 1.14 17.75
C ARG A 889 10.76 1.55 16.64
N SER A 890 11.27 1.71 15.42
CA SER A 890 10.43 2.01 14.25
C SER A 890 9.43 0.88 13.95
N LEU A 891 9.85 -0.37 14.02
CA LEU A 891 8.99 -1.54 13.85
C LEU A 891 7.87 -1.55 14.90
N ALA A 892 8.21 -1.41 16.18
CA ALA A 892 7.25 -1.40 17.29
C ALA A 892 6.18 -0.31 17.13
N LEU A 893 6.57 0.90 16.68
CA LEU A 893 5.61 2.00 16.42
C LEU A 893 4.68 1.72 15.25
N ARG A 894 5.19 1.13 14.17
CA ARG A 894 4.36 0.79 12.99
C ARG A 894 3.36 -0.32 13.33
N GLU A 895 3.82 -1.37 14.03
CA GLU A 895 2.94 -2.44 14.51
C GLU A 895 1.89 -1.89 15.49
N TYR A 896 2.27 -0.97 16.38
CA TYR A 896 1.35 -0.33 17.31
C TYR A 896 0.27 0.48 16.58
N ALA A 897 0.66 1.31 15.60
CA ALA A 897 -0.30 2.08 14.81
C ALA A 897 -1.28 1.21 14.02
N LEU A 898 -0.81 0.08 13.48
CA LEU A 898 -1.67 -0.92 12.82
C LEU A 898 -2.58 -1.64 13.80
N GLY A 899 -2.09 -1.99 14.98
CA GLY A 899 -2.89 -2.59 16.04
C GLY A 899 -4.01 -1.67 16.51
N LEU A 900 -3.72 -0.38 16.72
CA LEU A 900 -4.73 0.64 17.07
C LEU A 900 -5.76 0.77 15.94
N GLU A 901 -5.33 0.80 14.68
CA GLU A 901 -6.24 0.87 13.52
C GLU A 901 -7.18 -0.34 13.46
N ALA A 902 -6.66 -1.55 13.74
CA ALA A 902 -7.48 -2.76 13.81
C ALA A 902 -8.54 -2.67 14.91
N LEU A 903 -8.16 -2.20 16.10
CA LEU A 903 -9.07 -2.02 17.24
C LEU A 903 -10.13 -0.95 16.97
N ASP A 904 -9.75 0.16 16.36
CA ASP A 904 -10.68 1.23 16.01
C ASP A 904 -11.70 0.78 14.96
N ARG A 905 -11.25 0.07 13.92
CA ARG A 905 -12.14 -0.51 12.89
C ARG A 905 -13.07 -1.57 13.48
N LEU A 906 -12.56 -2.40 14.40
CA LEU A 906 -13.35 -3.39 15.12
C LEU A 906 -14.45 -2.72 15.96
N ALA A 907 -14.11 -1.67 16.69
CA ALA A 907 -15.01 -0.90 17.53
C ALA A 907 -16.05 -0.12 16.71
N ASP A 908 -15.66 0.44 15.58
CA ASP A 908 -16.55 1.16 14.66
C ASP A 908 -17.52 0.21 13.92
N GLY A 909 -17.43 -1.11 14.14
CA GLY A 909 -18.28 -2.09 13.47
C GLY A 909 -17.94 -2.29 11.99
N GLU A 910 -16.74 -1.91 11.55
CA GLU A 910 -16.32 -2.14 10.17
C GLU A 910 -16.30 -3.63 9.82
N PRO A 911 -16.47 -4.00 8.55
CA PRO A 911 -16.38 -5.38 8.08
C PRO A 911 -15.06 -6.04 8.51
N LEU A 912 -15.10 -7.30 8.92
CA LEU A 912 -13.92 -8.00 9.44
C LEU A 912 -12.74 -8.02 8.47
N TRP A 913 -12.98 -8.06 7.16
CA TRP A 913 -11.89 -8.03 6.18
C TRP A 913 -11.08 -6.72 6.26
N ARG A 914 -11.70 -5.59 6.63
CA ARG A 914 -10.99 -4.32 6.85
C ARG A 914 -10.18 -4.33 8.14
N VAL A 915 -10.68 -4.97 9.17
CA VAL A 915 -9.93 -5.22 10.42
C VAL A 915 -8.72 -6.08 10.10
N HIS A 916 -8.93 -7.16 9.34
CA HIS A 916 -7.88 -8.09 8.95
C HIS A 916 -6.79 -7.47 8.05
N GLU A 917 -7.10 -6.45 7.27
CA GLU A 917 -6.07 -5.70 6.51
C GLU A 917 -4.97 -5.15 7.43
N ALA A 918 -5.35 -4.56 8.57
CA ALA A 918 -4.40 -4.05 9.55
C ALA A 918 -3.70 -5.18 10.31
N VAL A 919 -4.42 -6.21 10.71
CA VAL A 919 -3.88 -7.40 11.41
C VAL A 919 -2.84 -8.12 10.54
N PHE A 920 -3.17 -8.34 9.26
CA PHE A 920 -2.27 -8.92 8.29
C PHE A 920 -0.99 -8.09 8.10
N ALA A 921 -1.12 -6.77 8.09
CA ALA A 921 0.03 -5.87 7.98
C ALA A 921 0.96 -5.97 9.19
N VAL A 922 0.45 -6.15 10.42
CA VAL A 922 1.27 -6.42 11.61
C VAL A 922 2.07 -7.70 11.40
N LEU A 923 1.41 -8.78 10.96
CA LEU A 923 2.05 -10.08 10.73
C LEU A 923 3.14 -10.00 9.64
N ALA A 924 2.89 -9.22 8.59
CA ALA A 924 3.87 -8.99 7.51
C ALA A 924 5.10 -8.21 8.01
N LEU A 925 4.92 -7.21 8.87
CA LEU A 925 6.03 -6.46 9.46
C LEU A 925 6.94 -7.32 10.34
N GLU A 926 6.41 -8.39 10.96
CA GLU A 926 7.23 -9.35 11.72
C GLU A 926 8.31 -10.03 10.87
N SER A 927 8.09 -10.14 9.55
CA SER A 927 9.07 -10.71 8.62
C SER A 927 10.25 -9.78 8.32
N GLU A 928 10.22 -8.52 8.80
CA GLU A 928 11.35 -7.61 8.66
C GLU A 928 12.56 -8.10 9.47
N PRO A 929 13.77 -8.02 8.89
CA PRO A 929 14.97 -8.52 9.55
C PRO A 929 15.34 -7.62 10.74
N VAL A 930 14.99 -8.06 11.93
CA VAL A 930 15.35 -7.44 13.22
C VAL A 930 16.02 -8.49 14.09
N ASP A 931 17.04 -8.10 14.86
CA ASP A 931 17.65 -9.03 15.82
C ASP A 931 16.58 -9.51 16.82
N PRO A 932 16.24 -10.80 16.86
CA PRO A 932 15.17 -11.33 17.70
C PRO A 932 15.47 -11.23 19.20
N ARG A 933 16.72 -10.90 19.58
CA ARG A 933 17.13 -10.67 20.97
C ARG A 933 16.76 -9.28 21.50
N LEU A 934 16.39 -8.34 20.60
CA LEU A 934 15.96 -6.97 20.93
C LEU A 934 14.47 -6.87 21.34
#